data_17641b364fab9d0231831d9c8f9f8c5f
#
_entry.id   17641b364fab9d0231831d9c8f9f8c5f
#
_cell.length_a   1.000
_cell.length_b   1.000
_cell.length_c   1.000
_cell.angle_alpha   90.00
_cell.angle_beta   90.00
_cell.angle_gamma   90.00
#
_symmetry.space_group_name_H-M   'P 1'
#
loop_
_entity.id
_entity.type
_entity.pdbx_description
1 polymer ?
#
loop_
_entity_poly.entity_id
_entity_poly.type
_entity_poly.pdbx_seq_one_letter_code
_entity_poly.pdbx_strand_id
1 'polypeptide(L)'
;VKARIMGDNDGVYANELRAMLRPFVFRRYIDFSVIQSLRNMKGMIAREVRRRGLKDNIKLGAGGIREVEFIVQVFQLIRGGREPMLQQRALLPTLAAIEELHLLPEGDAQRLREAYLFLRRLENLLQSINDEQTQTLPQDELNRARLAWGMGVADWETLSARLAEQMANVRRVFNELIGDDETQSPDEQLEEYWRELWQDALQEDDTSPALAHLVDSDRRSVLALIADFRKELDRRTIGPRGRQVLDQLMPHLLSEICSRADAPVPLARITPLLTGIVTRTTYLELLSEFPGALKHLISLCAASPMVASQLARHPLLLDELLDPNTLYQPTATDAYRDELRQYLLRVPEDDEEQQLEALRQFKQAQLLHIAAADIAGTLPVMKVSDHLTWLAEAMIDAVVQQAWLQMVARYGQPTHLHDRQGRGFAVVGYGKLGGWELGYSSDLDLVFLHDCPMEVMTDGEREIDGRQFYLRLAQRIMHLFSTRTSSGILYEVDARLRPSGAAGMLVTTADSFADYQQNEAWTWEHQALVRARVVYGDPELQARFDAIRRDILTTPREGEKLQTEVREMREKMRAHLGNKHHDRFDIKADAGGITDIEFITQYLVLRYASDKPKLTRWSDNVRILELLAQNDIMDEAEARALTHAYTTLRDALHHLALQEQPGHVAPDAFSQEREQVSASWQKWLMA
;
A
#
# COMPACT_ATOMS: atom_id res chain seq x y z
N VAL A 1 -17.59 -22.58 5.82
CA VAL A 1 -18.25 -21.31 6.14
C VAL A 1 -19.52 -21.53 6.98
N LYS A 2 -20.45 -22.36 6.57
CA LYS A 2 -21.78 -22.56 7.23
C LYS A 2 -21.79 -23.52 8.41
N ALA A 3 -20.69 -24.20 8.72
CA ALA A 3 -20.67 -25.19 9.81
C ALA A 3 -20.90 -24.50 11.17
N ARG A 4 -21.67 -25.18 12.02
CA ARG A 4 -21.85 -24.78 13.43
C ARG A 4 -21.71 -25.99 14.34
N ILE A 5 -21.19 -25.73 15.52
CA ILE A 5 -21.09 -26.75 16.57
C ILE A 5 -22.46 -26.87 17.24
N MET A 6 -22.89 -28.10 17.43
CA MET A 6 -24.11 -28.44 18.16
C MET A 6 -23.71 -28.93 19.55
N GLY A 7 -24.45 -28.54 20.56
CA GLY A 7 -24.18 -28.88 21.95
C GLY A 7 -23.55 -27.70 22.70
N ASP A 8 -22.50 -27.92 23.47
CA ASP A 8 -21.82 -26.87 24.24
C ASP A 8 -21.03 -25.91 23.33
N ASN A 9 -21.69 -24.86 22.89
CA ASN A 9 -21.13 -23.86 21.97
C ASN A 9 -20.02 -22.99 22.56
N ASP A 10 -19.94 -22.87 23.87
CA ASP A 10 -18.99 -21.98 24.56
C ASP A 10 -17.91 -22.77 25.33
N GLY A 11 -17.93 -24.10 25.22
CA GLY A 11 -16.95 -24.99 25.84
C GLY A 11 -15.57 -24.92 25.17
N VAL A 12 -14.55 -25.42 25.88
CA VAL A 12 -13.15 -25.45 25.44
C VAL A 12 -12.99 -26.10 24.07
N TYR A 13 -13.59 -27.26 23.87
CA TYR A 13 -13.51 -28.01 22.59
C TYR A 13 -14.16 -27.26 21.42
N ALA A 14 -15.27 -26.56 21.67
CA ALA A 14 -15.91 -25.75 20.66
C ALA A 14 -15.02 -24.59 20.21
N ASN A 15 -14.35 -23.95 21.14
CA ASN A 15 -13.44 -22.86 20.86
C ASN A 15 -12.16 -23.33 20.15
N GLU A 16 -11.59 -24.46 20.57
CA GLU A 16 -10.45 -25.07 19.87
C GLU A 16 -10.80 -25.46 18.43
N LEU A 17 -11.96 -26.06 18.21
CA LEU A 17 -12.39 -26.45 16.88
C LEU A 17 -12.63 -25.22 15.97
N ARG A 18 -13.23 -24.15 16.51
CA ARG A 18 -13.36 -22.87 15.78
C ARG A 18 -12.00 -22.27 15.42
N ALA A 19 -11.08 -22.27 16.37
CA ALA A 19 -9.72 -21.77 16.15
C ALA A 19 -8.97 -22.55 15.06
N MET A 20 -9.14 -23.88 15.04
CA MET A 20 -8.56 -24.77 14.03
C MET A 20 -9.20 -24.57 12.64
N LEU A 21 -10.52 -24.41 12.57
CA LEU A 21 -11.24 -24.28 11.29
C LEU A 21 -11.08 -22.90 10.66
N ARG A 22 -10.90 -21.86 11.47
CA ARG A 22 -10.84 -20.48 11.00
C ARG A 22 -9.75 -20.24 9.94
N PRO A 23 -8.47 -20.57 10.15
CA PRO A 23 -7.42 -20.36 9.16
C PRO A 23 -7.59 -21.25 7.92
N PHE A 24 -8.27 -22.38 8.05
CA PHE A 24 -8.59 -23.25 6.92
C PHE A 24 -9.67 -22.65 6.01
N VAL A 25 -10.72 -22.07 6.60
CA VAL A 25 -11.86 -21.49 5.86
C VAL A 25 -11.54 -20.08 5.37
N PHE A 26 -10.99 -19.23 6.25
CA PHE A 26 -10.69 -17.83 5.99
C PHE A 26 -9.17 -17.65 5.86
N ARG A 27 -8.64 -18.09 4.73
CA ARG A 27 -7.22 -17.99 4.45
C ARG A 27 -6.81 -16.55 4.30
N ARG A 28 -5.64 -16.20 4.82
CA ARG A 28 -5.05 -14.86 4.71
C ARG A 28 -4.69 -14.52 3.26
N TYR A 29 -4.33 -15.53 2.50
CA TYR A 29 -4.00 -15.41 1.08
C TYR A 29 -5.14 -15.99 0.26
N ILE A 30 -5.48 -15.30 -0.82
CA ILE A 30 -6.55 -15.70 -1.71
C ILE A 30 -6.15 -17.01 -2.42
N ASP A 31 -6.98 -18.00 -2.25
CA ASP A 31 -6.89 -19.26 -3.00
C ASP A 31 -7.87 -19.16 -4.17
N PHE A 32 -7.38 -18.69 -5.32
CA PHE A 32 -8.21 -18.53 -6.53
C PHE A 32 -8.68 -19.86 -7.10
N SER A 33 -8.06 -20.98 -6.70
CA SER A 33 -8.57 -22.31 -7.03
C SER A 33 -9.98 -22.54 -6.50
N VAL A 34 -10.36 -21.81 -5.43
CA VAL A 34 -11.70 -21.84 -4.88
C VAL A 34 -12.72 -21.30 -5.87
N ILE A 35 -12.42 -20.18 -6.55
CA ILE A 35 -13.33 -19.59 -7.56
C ILE A 35 -13.51 -20.53 -8.72
N GLN A 36 -12.43 -21.11 -9.22
CA GLN A 36 -12.50 -22.08 -10.30
C GLN A 36 -13.27 -23.34 -9.86
N SER A 37 -13.08 -23.79 -8.62
CA SER A 37 -13.84 -24.90 -8.06
C SER A 37 -15.34 -24.56 -7.95
N LEU A 38 -15.69 -23.34 -7.58
CA LEU A 38 -17.07 -22.86 -7.56
C LEU A 38 -17.68 -22.78 -8.98
N ARG A 39 -16.93 -22.32 -9.97
CA ARG A 39 -17.34 -22.32 -11.39
C ARG A 39 -17.57 -23.75 -11.89
N ASN A 40 -16.63 -24.65 -11.64
CA ASN A 40 -16.75 -26.05 -12.00
C ASN A 40 -17.98 -26.70 -11.35
N MET A 41 -18.22 -26.40 -10.07
CA MET A 41 -19.39 -26.87 -9.33
C MET A 41 -20.68 -26.30 -9.93
N LYS A 42 -20.70 -24.99 -10.29
CA LYS A 42 -21.82 -24.37 -11.02
C LYS A 42 -22.10 -25.10 -12.33
N GLY A 43 -21.05 -25.31 -13.11
CA GLY A 43 -21.17 -26.05 -14.40
C GLY A 43 -21.74 -27.49 -14.21
N MET A 44 -21.34 -28.19 -13.15
CA MET A 44 -21.88 -29.49 -12.80
C MET A 44 -23.37 -29.41 -12.41
N ILE A 45 -23.74 -28.45 -11.57
CA ILE A 45 -25.12 -28.22 -11.14
C ILE A 45 -25.99 -27.85 -12.34
N ALA A 46 -25.55 -26.95 -13.20
CA ALA A 46 -26.27 -26.54 -14.39
C ALA A 46 -26.50 -27.70 -15.37
N ARG A 47 -25.53 -28.59 -15.52
CA ARG A 47 -25.68 -29.84 -16.33
C ARG A 47 -26.69 -30.80 -15.69
N GLU A 48 -26.63 -30.97 -14.36
CA GLU A 48 -27.56 -31.84 -13.64
C GLU A 48 -28.97 -31.26 -13.65
N VAL A 49 -29.15 -29.96 -13.49
CA VAL A 49 -30.45 -29.26 -13.60
C VAL A 49 -31.04 -29.45 -15.01
N ARG A 50 -30.25 -29.33 -16.06
CA ARG A 50 -30.66 -29.59 -17.46
C ARG A 50 -31.03 -31.07 -17.67
N ARG A 51 -30.21 -32.01 -17.15
CA ARG A 51 -30.42 -33.43 -17.28
C ARG A 51 -31.71 -33.88 -16.60
N ARG A 52 -32.05 -33.31 -15.43
CA ARG A 52 -33.25 -33.63 -14.64
C ARG A 52 -34.47 -32.79 -14.99
N GLY A 53 -34.37 -31.84 -15.90
CA GLY A 53 -35.47 -30.94 -16.29
C GLY A 53 -35.95 -30.03 -15.18
N LEU A 54 -35.06 -29.64 -14.24
CA LEU A 54 -35.41 -28.86 -13.05
C LEU A 54 -35.47 -27.33 -13.35
N LYS A 55 -36.10 -26.94 -14.47
CA LYS A 55 -36.24 -25.53 -14.84
C LYS A 55 -37.03 -24.71 -13.83
N ASP A 56 -38.01 -25.31 -13.18
CA ASP A 56 -38.92 -24.68 -12.22
C ASP A 56 -38.41 -24.76 -10.77
N ASN A 57 -37.16 -25.08 -10.53
CA ASN A 57 -36.59 -25.18 -9.20
C ASN A 57 -35.99 -23.83 -8.73
N ILE A 58 -36.65 -23.21 -7.74
CA ILE A 58 -36.27 -21.88 -7.22
C ILE A 58 -34.96 -21.87 -6.40
N LYS A 59 -34.42 -23.02 -6.05
CA LYS A 59 -33.16 -23.13 -5.31
C LYS A 59 -31.97 -23.40 -6.22
N LEU A 60 -32.09 -24.36 -7.12
CA LEU A 60 -31.01 -24.81 -8.00
C LEU A 60 -31.05 -24.19 -9.38
N GLY A 61 -32.19 -23.63 -9.79
CA GLY A 61 -32.34 -22.91 -11.05
C GLY A 61 -31.49 -21.65 -11.13
N ALA A 62 -31.32 -21.13 -12.35
CA ALA A 62 -30.57 -19.90 -12.59
C ALA A 62 -31.21 -18.69 -11.87
N GLY A 63 -30.46 -17.96 -11.10
CA GLY A 63 -30.96 -16.90 -10.22
C GLY A 63 -31.60 -17.37 -8.92
N GLY A 64 -31.50 -18.67 -8.58
CA GLY A 64 -32.07 -19.24 -7.37
C GLY A 64 -31.28 -18.98 -6.09
N ILE A 65 -31.78 -19.48 -4.99
CA ILE A 65 -31.22 -19.32 -3.63
C ILE A 65 -29.73 -19.72 -3.60
N ARG A 66 -29.35 -20.77 -4.31
CA ARG A 66 -27.97 -21.26 -4.34
C ARG A 66 -26.99 -20.25 -4.92
N GLU A 67 -27.41 -19.49 -5.93
CA GLU A 67 -26.54 -18.43 -6.51
C GLU A 67 -26.34 -17.27 -5.55
N VAL A 68 -27.35 -16.87 -4.79
CA VAL A 68 -27.18 -15.88 -3.71
C VAL A 68 -26.20 -16.37 -2.65
N GLU A 69 -26.32 -17.63 -2.23
CA GLU A 69 -25.39 -18.26 -1.29
C GLU A 69 -23.95 -18.27 -1.83
N PHE A 70 -23.77 -18.58 -3.10
CA PHE A 70 -22.44 -18.58 -3.73
C PHE A 70 -21.83 -17.18 -3.79
N ILE A 71 -22.59 -16.17 -4.18
CA ILE A 71 -22.12 -14.78 -4.20
C ILE A 71 -21.54 -14.41 -2.83
N VAL A 72 -22.29 -14.62 -1.75
CA VAL A 72 -21.86 -14.29 -0.39
C VAL A 72 -20.63 -15.11 0.01
N GLN A 73 -20.63 -16.42 -0.27
CA GLN A 73 -19.52 -17.31 0.07
C GLN A 73 -18.22 -16.97 -0.67
N VAL A 74 -18.30 -16.51 -1.91
CA VAL A 74 -17.14 -16.03 -2.66
C VAL A 74 -16.44 -14.91 -1.90
N PHE A 75 -17.18 -13.89 -1.46
CA PHE A 75 -16.60 -12.81 -0.66
C PHE A 75 -16.03 -13.29 0.68
N GLN A 76 -16.72 -14.21 1.35
CA GLN A 76 -16.23 -14.79 2.59
C GLN A 76 -14.91 -15.54 2.41
N LEU A 77 -14.77 -16.31 1.35
CA LEU A 77 -13.55 -17.08 1.06
C LEU A 77 -12.41 -16.19 0.57
N ILE A 78 -12.71 -15.17 -0.23
CA ILE A 78 -11.70 -14.29 -0.81
C ILE A 78 -11.25 -13.21 0.18
N ARG A 79 -12.18 -12.61 0.91
CA ARG A 79 -11.92 -11.43 1.76
C ARG A 79 -11.97 -11.75 3.26
N GLY A 80 -12.60 -12.86 3.67
CA GLY A 80 -12.81 -13.18 5.08
C GLY A 80 -11.53 -13.35 5.89
N GLY A 81 -10.41 -13.65 5.28
CA GLY A 81 -9.11 -13.69 5.94
C GLY A 81 -8.59 -12.30 6.36
N ARG A 82 -9.00 -11.26 5.64
CA ARG A 82 -8.64 -9.86 5.89
C ARG A 82 -9.74 -9.09 6.61
N GLU A 83 -11.00 -9.41 6.32
CA GLU A 83 -12.19 -8.73 6.84
C GLU A 83 -12.94 -9.60 7.84
N PRO A 84 -12.70 -9.47 9.14
CA PRO A 84 -13.36 -10.27 10.17
C PRO A 84 -14.89 -10.18 10.14
N MET A 85 -15.44 -9.06 9.68
CA MET A 85 -16.88 -8.86 9.52
C MET A 85 -17.52 -9.87 8.57
N LEU A 86 -16.78 -10.43 7.62
CA LEU A 86 -17.22 -11.44 6.68
C LEU A 86 -17.17 -12.87 7.27
N GLN A 87 -16.56 -13.07 8.43
CA GLN A 87 -16.42 -14.38 9.08
C GLN A 87 -17.71 -14.82 9.81
N GLN A 88 -18.84 -14.37 9.34
CA GLN A 88 -20.15 -14.70 9.89
C GLN A 88 -20.75 -15.93 9.20
N ARG A 89 -21.56 -16.67 9.93
CA ARG A 89 -22.23 -17.87 9.41
C ARG A 89 -23.55 -17.57 8.70
N ALA A 90 -24.26 -16.56 9.19
CA ALA A 90 -25.56 -16.16 8.66
C ALA A 90 -25.40 -15.31 7.40
N LEU A 91 -26.19 -15.61 6.36
CA LEU A 91 -26.11 -14.95 5.06
C LEU A 91 -26.45 -13.45 5.13
N LEU A 92 -27.55 -13.09 5.76
CA LEU A 92 -28.02 -11.69 5.78
C LEU A 92 -27.06 -10.73 6.51
N PRO A 93 -26.52 -11.07 7.69
CA PRO A 93 -25.47 -10.25 8.31
C PRO A 93 -24.20 -10.16 7.48
N THR A 94 -23.81 -11.24 6.81
CA THR A 94 -22.64 -11.22 5.91
C THR A 94 -22.89 -10.32 4.70
N LEU A 95 -24.08 -10.35 4.12
CA LEU A 95 -24.46 -9.48 3.01
C LEU A 95 -24.48 -8.02 3.42
N ALA A 96 -24.91 -7.71 4.65
CA ALA A 96 -24.81 -6.35 5.21
C ALA A 96 -23.35 -5.89 5.36
N ALA A 97 -22.46 -6.79 5.80
CA ALA A 97 -21.02 -6.49 5.85
C ALA A 97 -20.41 -6.29 4.46
N ILE A 98 -20.82 -7.05 3.46
CA ILE A 98 -20.40 -6.87 2.06
C ILE A 98 -20.81 -5.47 1.55
N GLU A 99 -22.02 -5.03 1.89
CA GLU A 99 -22.53 -3.69 1.56
C GLU A 99 -21.74 -2.58 2.25
N GLU A 100 -21.50 -2.71 3.55
CA GLU A 100 -20.73 -1.76 4.35
C GLU A 100 -19.28 -1.62 3.88
N LEU A 101 -18.68 -2.72 3.43
CA LEU A 101 -17.33 -2.76 2.86
C LEU A 101 -17.28 -2.35 1.38
N HIS A 102 -18.40 -1.98 0.78
CA HIS A 102 -18.49 -1.57 -0.64
C HIS A 102 -17.91 -2.60 -1.63
N LEU A 103 -18.08 -3.90 -1.35
CA LEU A 103 -17.55 -4.98 -2.17
C LEU A 103 -18.42 -5.32 -3.38
N LEU A 104 -19.64 -4.84 -3.43
CA LEU A 104 -20.57 -4.93 -4.54
C LEU A 104 -20.94 -3.51 -5.04
N PRO A 105 -21.34 -3.37 -6.30
CA PRO A 105 -21.90 -2.12 -6.82
C PRO A 105 -23.08 -1.64 -5.97
N GLU A 106 -23.26 -0.32 -5.93
CA GLU A 106 -24.33 0.29 -5.14
C GLU A 106 -25.73 -0.26 -5.51
N GLY A 107 -26.46 -0.64 -4.51
CA GLY A 107 -27.81 -1.20 -4.64
C GLY A 107 -27.86 -2.72 -4.91
N ASP A 108 -26.76 -3.39 -5.26
CA ASP A 108 -26.77 -4.82 -5.56
C ASP A 108 -26.93 -5.68 -4.31
N ALA A 109 -26.29 -5.30 -3.20
CA ALA A 109 -26.50 -5.98 -1.93
C ALA A 109 -27.96 -5.92 -1.47
N GLN A 110 -28.62 -4.78 -1.66
CA GLN A 110 -30.03 -4.63 -1.35
C GLN A 110 -30.92 -5.51 -2.26
N ARG A 111 -30.66 -5.54 -3.58
CA ARG A 111 -31.36 -6.41 -4.53
C ARG A 111 -31.22 -7.90 -4.18
N LEU A 112 -30.00 -8.32 -3.82
CA LEU A 112 -29.74 -9.70 -3.37
C LEU A 112 -30.47 -10.02 -2.07
N ARG A 113 -30.56 -9.10 -1.14
CA ARG A 113 -31.31 -9.27 0.12
C ARG A 113 -32.79 -9.46 -0.16
N GLU A 114 -33.37 -8.60 -0.97
CA GLU A 114 -34.78 -8.68 -1.35
C GLU A 114 -35.10 -9.99 -2.08
N ALA A 115 -34.26 -10.35 -3.04
CA ALA A 115 -34.41 -11.63 -3.76
C ALA A 115 -34.30 -12.84 -2.84
N TYR A 116 -33.30 -12.85 -1.94
CA TYR A 116 -33.10 -13.94 -1.00
C TYR A 116 -34.30 -14.11 -0.06
N LEU A 117 -34.79 -13.03 0.52
CA LEU A 117 -35.95 -13.05 1.40
C LEU A 117 -37.22 -13.52 0.65
N PHE A 118 -37.42 -13.05 -0.56
CA PHE A 118 -38.53 -13.45 -1.42
C PHE A 118 -38.47 -14.94 -1.74
N LEU A 119 -37.31 -15.42 -2.20
CA LEU A 119 -37.11 -16.84 -2.56
C LEU A 119 -37.25 -17.77 -1.35
N ARG A 120 -36.72 -17.35 -0.18
CA ARG A 120 -36.85 -18.16 1.06
C ARG A 120 -38.28 -18.23 1.55
N ARG A 121 -39.03 -17.10 1.48
CA ARG A 121 -40.45 -17.13 1.80
C ARG A 121 -41.23 -18.04 0.87
N LEU A 122 -40.97 -17.97 -0.43
CA LEU A 122 -41.58 -18.84 -1.41
C LEU A 122 -41.22 -20.32 -1.18
N GLU A 123 -39.96 -20.64 -0.88
CA GLU A 123 -39.50 -22.00 -0.53
C GLU A 123 -40.28 -22.56 0.68
N ASN A 124 -40.41 -21.75 1.73
CA ASN A 124 -41.13 -22.15 2.94
C ASN A 124 -42.61 -22.44 2.65
N LEU A 125 -43.24 -21.61 1.83
CA LEU A 125 -44.64 -21.84 1.42
C LEU A 125 -44.80 -23.08 0.55
N LEU A 126 -43.88 -23.33 -0.38
CA LEU A 126 -43.84 -24.54 -1.17
C LEU A 126 -43.76 -25.78 -0.29
N GLN A 127 -42.88 -25.76 0.70
CA GLN A 127 -42.69 -26.90 1.61
C GLN A 127 -43.88 -27.11 2.56
N SER A 128 -44.60 -26.04 2.88
CA SER A 128 -45.78 -26.13 3.78
C SER A 128 -47.00 -26.72 3.14
N ILE A 129 -47.10 -26.85 1.83
CA ILE A 129 -48.30 -27.34 1.13
C ILE A 129 -48.59 -28.79 1.48
N ASN A 130 -47.59 -29.67 1.42
CA ASN A 130 -47.73 -31.10 1.70
C ASN A 130 -46.72 -31.60 2.73
N ASP A 131 -46.07 -30.69 3.48
CA ASP A 131 -44.96 -31.01 4.38
C ASP A 131 -43.83 -31.77 3.67
N GLU A 132 -43.56 -31.39 2.41
CA GLU A 132 -42.56 -32.03 1.56
C GLU A 132 -41.32 -31.13 1.39
N GLN A 133 -40.16 -31.73 1.40
CA GLN A 133 -38.93 -31.02 1.10
C GLN A 133 -38.77 -30.78 -0.42
N THR A 134 -39.54 -29.85 -0.96
CA THR A 134 -39.53 -29.48 -2.38
C THR A 134 -39.12 -28.01 -2.61
N GLN A 135 -38.55 -27.74 -3.76
CA GLN A 135 -38.21 -26.38 -4.25
C GLN A 135 -38.71 -26.17 -5.69
N THR A 136 -39.53 -27.10 -6.18
CA THR A 136 -40.06 -27.04 -7.54
C THR A 136 -41.46 -26.43 -7.52
N LEU A 137 -41.70 -25.50 -8.45
CA LEU A 137 -42.99 -24.84 -8.57
C LEU A 137 -44.10 -25.83 -8.96
N PRO A 138 -45.33 -25.75 -8.36
CA PRO A 138 -46.43 -26.64 -8.68
C PRO A 138 -46.97 -26.38 -10.08
N GLN A 139 -47.49 -27.42 -10.68
CA GLN A 139 -48.13 -27.34 -12.00
C GLN A 139 -49.65 -27.18 -11.91
N ASP A 140 -50.23 -27.54 -10.78
CA ASP A 140 -51.68 -27.48 -10.57
C ASP A 140 -52.17 -26.08 -10.14
N GLU A 141 -53.36 -25.69 -10.59
CA GLU A 141 -53.91 -24.34 -10.38
C GLU A 141 -54.19 -24.04 -8.92
N LEU A 142 -54.60 -25.05 -8.14
CA LEU A 142 -54.96 -24.84 -6.72
C LEU A 142 -53.71 -24.44 -5.89
N ASN A 143 -52.60 -25.17 -6.05
CA ASN A 143 -51.36 -24.87 -5.33
C ASN A 143 -50.71 -23.60 -5.83
N ARG A 144 -50.84 -23.27 -7.11
CA ARG A 144 -50.44 -21.96 -7.66
C ARG A 144 -51.21 -20.81 -7.02
N ALA A 145 -52.52 -20.93 -6.88
CA ALA A 145 -53.38 -19.94 -6.21
C ALA A 145 -53.03 -19.81 -4.71
N ARG A 146 -52.75 -20.93 -4.02
CA ARG A 146 -52.30 -20.92 -2.60
C ARG A 146 -50.98 -20.19 -2.41
N LEU A 147 -50.02 -20.40 -3.31
CA LEU A 147 -48.75 -19.71 -3.27
C LEU A 147 -48.90 -18.21 -3.53
N ALA A 148 -49.67 -17.81 -4.52
CA ALA A 148 -49.93 -16.40 -4.80
C ALA A 148 -50.59 -15.72 -3.59
N TRP A 149 -51.59 -16.35 -2.98
CA TRP A 149 -52.22 -15.85 -1.77
C TRP A 149 -51.25 -15.75 -0.59
N GLY A 150 -50.41 -16.78 -0.34
CA GLY A 150 -49.43 -16.83 0.74
C GLY A 150 -48.31 -15.78 0.56
N MET A 151 -47.97 -15.45 -0.69
CA MET A 151 -47.01 -14.41 -1.02
C MET A 151 -47.63 -13.00 -1.00
N GLY A 152 -48.95 -12.89 -0.86
CA GLY A 152 -49.65 -11.61 -0.80
C GLY A 152 -49.81 -10.92 -2.15
N VAL A 153 -49.90 -11.69 -3.24
CA VAL A 153 -50.13 -11.19 -4.60
C VAL A 153 -51.48 -11.67 -5.14
N ALA A 154 -51.99 -10.96 -6.14
CA ALA A 154 -53.36 -11.16 -6.64
C ALA A 154 -53.54 -12.54 -7.31
N ASP A 155 -52.58 -12.99 -8.08
CA ASP A 155 -52.67 -14.19 -8.92
C ASP A 155 -51.27 -14.79 -9.20
N TRP A 156 -51.30 -15.96 -9.85
CA TRP A 156 -50.08 -16.69 -10.23
C TRP A 156 -49.22 -15.93 -11.24
N GLU A 157 -49.84 -15.20 -12.18
CA GLU A 157 -49.11 -14.44 -13.19
C GLU A 157 -48.27 -13.33 -12.55
N THR A 158 -48.84 -12.62 -11.61
CA THR A 158 -48.14 -11.58 -10.82
C THR A 158 -47.01 -12.19 -9.98
N LEU A 159 -47.25 -13.35 -9.36
CA LEU A 159 -46.21 -14.06 -8.62
C LEU A 159 -45.06 -14.49 -9.52
N SER A 160 -45.40 -15.09 -10.67
CA SER A 160 -44.42 -15.57 -11.65
C SER A 160 -43.57 -14.46 -12.23
N ALA A 161 -44.18 -13.30 -12.52
CA ALA A 161 -43.46 -12.12 -13.00
C ALA A 161 -42.48 -11.58 -11.94
N ARG A 162 -42.91 -11.47 -10.68
CA ARG A 162 -42.02 -11.09 -9.56
C ARG A 162 -40.89 -12.06 -9.34
N LEU A 163 -41.20 -13.37 -9.40
CA LEU A 163 -40.18 -14.40 -9.28
C LEU A 163 -39.13 -14.28 -10.38
N ALA A 164 -39.54 -14.11 -11.62
CA ALA A 164 -38.67 -13.95 -12.76
C ALA A 164 -37.75 -12.70 -12.59
N GLU A 165 -38.32 -11.61 -12.13
CA GLU A 165 -37.55 -10.37 -11.83
C GLU A 165 -36.50 -10.62 -10.74
N GLN A 166 -36.85 -11.20 -9.62
CA GLN A 166 -35.94 -11.48 -8.52
C GLN A 166 -34.82 -12.46 -8.94
N MET A 167 -35.15 -13.49 -9.68
CA MET A 167 -34.18 -14.46 -10.21
C MET A 167 -33.24 -13.79 -11.27
N ALA A 168 -33.77 -12.90 -12.09
CA ALA A 168 -32.95 -12.14 -13.05
C ALA A 168 -31.94 -11.22 -12.35
N ASN A 169 -32.35 -10.54 -11.27
CA ASN A 169 -31.46 -9.72 -10.46
C ASN A 169 -30.29 -10.51 -9.87
N VAL A 170 -30.59 -11.67 -9.28
CA VAL A 170 -29.56 -12.56 -8.74
C VAL A 170 -28.64 -13.06 -9.84
N ARG A 171 -29.20 -13.48 -10.97
CA ARG A 171 -28.43 -14.00 -12.10
C ARG A 171 -27.49 -12.96 -12.69
N ARG A 172 -27.93 -11.71 -12.80
CA ARG A 172 -27.10 -10.61 -13.28
C ARG A 172 -25.87 -10.43 -12.38
N VAL A 173 -26.08 -10.25 -11.07
CA VAL A 173 -24.98 -10.08 -10.11
C VAL A 173 -24.04 -11.29 -10.11
N PHE A 174 -24.60 -12.48 -10.18
CA PHE A 174 -23.84 -13.71 -10.23
C PHE A 174 -22.93 -13.81 -11.47
N ASN A 175 -23.46 -13.44 -12.64
CA ASN A 175 -22.68 -13.45 -13.88
C ASN A 175 -21.61 -12.36 -13.90
N GLU A 176 -21.92 -11.17 -13.40
CA GLU A 176 -20.93 -10.08 -13.27
C GLU A 176 -19.77 -10.46 -12.33
N LEU A 177 -20.05 -11.23 -11.27
CA LEU A 177 -19.03 -11.59 -10.29
C LEU A 177 -18.21 -12.83 -10.71
N ILE A 178 -18.86 -13.86 -11.25
CA ILE A 178 -18.25 -15.17 -11.51
C ILE A 178 -17.89 -15.34 -12.99
N GLY A 179 -18.47 -14.52 -13.86
CA GLY A 179 -18.33 -14.56 -15.32
C GLY A 179 -19.10 -15.71 -15.97
N ASP A 180 -19.62 -15.48 -17.16
CA ASP A 180 -20.10 -16.55 -18.03
C ASP A 180 -19.12 -16.71 -19.18
N ASP A 181 -18.67 -17.94 -19.41
CA ASP A 181 -17.93 -18.35 -20.62
C ASP A 181 -18.83 -18.38 -21.89
N GLU A 182 -20.07 -17.90 -21.82
CA GLU A 182 -21.06 -18.05 -22.92
C GLU A 182 -21.47 -16.71 -23.58
N THR A 183 -20.83 -15.59 -23.30
CA THR A 183 -20.97 -14.43 -24.21
C THR A 183 -19.90 -14.54 -25.29
N GLN A 184 -20.27 -15.13 -26.40
CA GLN A 184 -19.53 -14.99 -27.66
C GLN A 184 -19.31 -13.49 -27.90
N SER A 185 -18.08 -13.03 -27.68
CA SER A 185 -17.67 -11.68 -28.01
C SER A 185 -17.46 -11.59 -29.54
N PRO A 186 -17.64 -10.41 -30.17
CA PRO A 186 -17.46 -10.23 -31.61
C PRO A 186 -16.04 -10.49 -32.13
N ASP A 187 -15.10 -10.92 -31.28
CA ASP A 187 -13.67 -11.04 -31.56
C ASP A 187 -13.12 -12.48 -31.50
N GLU A 188 -13.91 -13.51 -31.82
CA GLU A 188 -13.41 -14.88 -31.87
C GLU A 188 -12.14 -15.04 -32.73
N GLN A 189 -12.05 -14.28 -33.86
CA GLN A 189 -10.87 -14.29 -34.72
C GLN A 189 -9.64 -13.66 -34.09
N LEU A 190 -9.84 -12.62 -33.25
CA LEU A 190 -8.76 -11.95 -32.55
C LEU A 190 -8.26 -12.79 -31.37
N GLU A 191 -9.16 -13.43 -30.65
CA GLU A 191 -8.81 -14.38 -29.57
C GLU A 191 -8.03 -15.59 -30.12
N GLU A 192 -8.42 -16.11 -31.28
CA GLU A 192 -7.71 -17.20 -31.94
C GLU A 192 -6.32 -16.80 -32.37
N TYR A 193 -6.15 -15.58 -32.94
CA TYR A 193 -4.84 -15.03 -33.25
C TYR A 193 -3.90 -14.95 -32.05
N TRP A 194 -4.36 -14.43 -30.91
CA TRP A 194 -3.53 -14.35 -29.70
C TRP A 194 -3.19 -15.71 -29.13
N ARG A 195 -4.09 -16.68 -29.25
CA ARG A 195 -3.83 -18.07 -28.85
C ARG A 195 -2.79 -18.72 -29.76
N GLU A 196 -2.88 -18.52 -31.06
CA GLU A 196 -1.89 -19.02 -32.02
C GLU A 196 -0.52 -18.37 -31.82
N LEU A 197 -0.48 -17.06 -31.61
CA LEU A 197 0.75 -16.34 -31.30
C LEU A 197 1.42 -16.90 -30.03
N TRP A 198 0.66 -17.13 -28.99
CA TRP A 198 1.18 -17.71 -27.74
C TRP A 198 1.68 -19.16 -27.94
N GLN A 199 1.03 -19.92 -28.78
CA GLN A 199 1.40 -21.33 -29.06
C GLN A 199 2.52 -21.48 -30.07
N ASP A 200 3.14 -20.39 -30.53
CA ASP A 200 4.21 -20.38 -31.55
C ASP A 200 3.77 -20.85 -32.93
N ALA A 201 2.50 -20.69 -33.25
CA ALA A 201 1.94 -21.08 -34.54
C ALA A 201 2.18 -20.02 -35.64
N LEU A 202 2.68 -18.83 -35.25
CA LEU A 202 2.90 -17.70 -36.17
C LEU A 202 4.41 -17.48 -36.41
N GLN A 203 4.77 -17.11 -37.65
CA GLN A 203 6.15 -16.84 -38.03
C GLN A 203 6.57 -15.39 -37.75
N GLU A 204 7.88 -15.12 -37.64
CA GLU A 204 8.47 -13.81 -37.31
C GLU A 204 8.06 -12.64 -38.22
N ASP A 205 7.59 -12.93 -39.43
CA ASP A 205 7.17 -11.92 -40.45
C ASP A 205 5.66 -11.64 -40.43
N ASP A 206 4.98 -11.88 -39.33
CA ASP A 206 3.54 -11.72 -39.23
C ASP A 206 3.09 -10.25 -39.40
N THR A 207 2.36 -10.00 -40.47
CA THR A 207 1.72 -8.71 -40.80
C THR A 207 0.29 -8.60 -40.29
N SER A 208 -0.02 -9.28 -39.20
CA SER A 208 -1.38 -9.31 -38.64
C SER A 208 -1.94 -7.92 -38.37
N PRO A 209 -3.23 -7.69 -38.65
CA PRO A 209 -3.93 -6.46 -38.29
C PRO A 209 -3.86 -6.12 -36.80
N ALA A 210 -3.74 -7.13 -35.95
CA ALA A 210 -3.65 -6.96 -34.51
C ALA A 210 -2.41 -6.17 -34.02
N LEU A 211 -1.30 -6.27 -34.77
CA LEU A 211 -0.05 -5.55 -34.48
C LEU A 211 0.23 -4.41 -35.49
N ALA A 212 -0.68 -4.16 -36.43
CA ALA A 212 -0.46 -3.21 -37.51
C ALA A 212 -0.30 -1.75 -37.04
N HIS A 213 -0.82 -1.41 -35.88
CA HIS A 213 -0.71 -0.07 -35.28
C HIS A 213 0.66 0.18 -34.61
N LEU A 214 1.46 -0.86 -34.37
CA LEU A 214 2.80 -0.74 -33.86
C LEU A 214 3.80 -0.45 -34.99
N VAL A 215 4.82 0.34 -34.68
CA VAL A 215 5.95 0.53 -35.58
C VAL A 215 6.76 -0.78 -35.69
N ASP A 216 7.48 -0.98 -36.81
CA ASP A 216 8.17 -2.25 -37.07
C ASP A 216 9.18 -2.66 -36.02
N SER A 217 9.87 -1.68 -35.39
CA SER A 217 10.79 -1.93 -34.27
C SER A 217 10.08 -2.50 -33.06
N ASP A 218 8.93 -1.96 -32.73
CA ASP A 218 8.14 -2.35 -31.52
C ASP A 218 7.47 -3.70 -31.75
N ARG A 219 6.98 -3.95 -32.97
CA ARG A 219 6.44 -5.25 -33.37
C ARG A 219 7.47 -6.36 -33.20
N ARG A 220 8.68 -6.14 -33.71
CA ARG A 220 9.80 -7.08 -33.56
C ARG A 220 10.18 -7.28 -32.10
N SER A 221 10.18 -6.20 -31.29
CA SER A 221 10.46 -6.28 -29.86
C SER A 221 9.42 -7.10 -29.11
N VAL A 222 8.13 -6.92 -29.40
CA VAL A 222 7.03 -7.70 -28.81
C VAL A 222 7.20 -9.18 -29.13
N LEU A 223 7.42 -9.54 -30.40
CA LEU A 223 7.58 -10.93 -30.81
C LEU A 223 8.82 -11.58 -30.18
N ALA A 224 9.93 -10.85 -30.08
CA ALA A 224 11.15 -11.32 -29.43
C ALA A 224 10.92 -11.55 -27.94
N LEU A 225 10.24 -10.65 -27.22
CA LEU A 225 9.91 -10.80 -25.79
C LEU A 225 9.02 -12.01 -25.53
N ILE A 226 8.03 -12.27 -26.38
CA ILE A 226 7.16 -13.45 -26.28
C ILE A 226 7.98 -14.72 -26.48
N ALA A 227 8.85 -14.77 -27.49
CA ALA A 227 9.69 -15.91 -27.79
C ALA A 227 10.69 -16.20 -26.64
N ASP A 228 11.31 -15.17 -26.09
CA ASP A 228 12.25 -15.31 -24.97
C ASP A 228 11.53 -15.76 -23.70
N PHE A 229 10.34 -15.26 -23.43
CA PHE A 229 9.52 -15.70 -22.30
C PHE A 229 9.13 -17.18 -22.44
N ARG A 230 8.72 -17.64 -23.61
CA ARG A 230 8.46 -19.07 -23.84
C ARG A 230 9.67 -19.94 -23.60
N LYS A 231 10.86 -19.55 -24.10
CA LYS A 231 12.11 -20.27 -23.85
C LYS A 231 12.47 -20.35 -22.36
N GLU A 232 12.21 -19.28 -21.61
CA GLU A 232 12.43 -19.28 -20.17
C GLU A 232 11.46 -20.22 -19.44
N LEU A 233 10.20 -20.29 -19.89
CA LEU A 233 9.20 -21.21 -19.34
C LEU A 233 9.56 -22.69 -19.58
N ASP A 234 10.15 -22.99 -20.72
CA ASP A 234 10.57 -24.37 -21.05
C ASP A 234 11.70 -24.89 -20.15
N ARG A 235 12.44 -24.00 -19.52
CA ARG A 235 13.47 -24.32 -18.52
C ARG A 235 12.93 -24.58 -17.12
N ARG A 236 11.65 -24.32 -16.89
CA ARG A 236 11.00 -24.42 -15.58
C ARG A 236 10.01 -25.58 -15.52
N THR A 237 9.94 -26.20 -14.36
CA THR A 237 8.93 -27.23 -14.10
C THR A 237 7.63 -26.57 -13.68
N ILE A 238 6.67 -26.53 -14.59
CA ILE A 238 5.32 -26.00 -14.35
C ILE A 238 4.35 -27.17 -14.25
N GLY A 239 3.56 -27.20 -13.17
CA GLY A 239 2.54 -28.24 -13.00
C GLY A 239 1.46 -28.14 -14.09
N PRO A 240 0.74 -29.24 -14.40
CA PRO A 240 -0.28 -29.27 -15.47
C PRO A 240 -1.36 -28.20 -15.30
N ARG A 241 -1.78 -27.95 -14.06
CA ARG A 241 -2.77 -26.90 -13.75
C ARG A 241 -2.22 -25.52 -14.00
N GLY A 242 -0.98 -25.24 -13.55
CA GLY A 242 -0.33 -23.95 -13.78
C GLY A 242 -0.15 -23.67 -15.27
N ARG A 243 0.23 -24.69 -16.06
CA ARG A 243 0.37 -24.57 -17.52
C ARG A 243 -0.96 -24.27 -18.19
N GLN A 244 -2.02 -24.97 -17.79
CA GLN A 244 -3.37 -24.73 -18.31
C GLN A 244 -3.84 -23.30 -18.04
N VAL A 245 -3.64 -22.79 -16.81
CA VAL A 245 -4.05 -21.42 -16.45
C VAL A 245 -3.21 -20.39 -17.20
N LEU A 246 -1.91 -20.63 -17.33
CA LEU A 246 -1.02 -19.74 -18.09
C LEU A 246 -1.42 -19.66 -19.58
N ASP A 247 -1.74 -20.79 -20.19
CA ASP A 247 -2.18 -20.86 -21.59
C ASP A 247 -3.54 -20.17 -21.81
N GLN A 248 -4.37 -20.07 -20.79
CA GLN A 248 -5.60 -19.26 -20.80
C GLN A 248 -5.35 -17.77 -20.58
N LEU A 249 -4.43 -17.43 -19.69
CA LEU A 249 -4.09 -16.06 -19.32
C LEU A 249 -3.36 -15.32 -20.43
N MET A 250 -2.36 -15.96 -21.05
CA MET A 250 -1.45 -15.28 -21.97
C MET A 250 -2.12 -14.65 -23.20
N PRO A 251 -3.09 -15.27 -23.86
CA PRO A 251 -3.82 -14.62 -24.96
C PRO A 251 -4.49 -13.31 -24.54
N HIS A 252 -5.15 -13.28 -23.38
CA HIS A 252 -5.79 -12.07 -22.86
C HIS A 252 -4.78 -11.01 -22.47
N LEU A 253 -3.69 -11.39 -21.80
CA LEU A 253 -2.61 -10.49 -21.41
C LEU A 253 -1.97 -9.84 -22.66
N LEU A 254 -1.67 -10.62 -23.68
CA LEU A 254 -1.07 -10.14 -24.93
C LEU A 254 -2.03 -9.21 -25.69
N SER A 255 -3.32 -9.54 -25.74
CA SER A 255 -4.35 -8.68 -26.32
C SER A 255 -4.41 -7.31 -25.63
N GLU A 256 -4.45 -7.27 -24.32
CA GLU A 256 -4.49 -6.02 -23.54
C GLU A 256 -3.20 -5.21 -23.67
N ILE A 257 -2.04 -5.84 -23.63
CA ILE A 257 -0.74 -5.17 -23.77
C ILE A 257 -0.57 -4.63 -25.19
N CYS A 258 -0.84 -5.45 -26.20
CA CYS A 258 -0.60 -5.10 -27.58
C CYS A 258 -1.64 -4.13 -28.16
N SER A 259 -2.72 -3.85 -27.45
CA SER A 259 -3.63 -2.73 -27.77
C SER A 259 -3.00 -1.34 -27.53
N ARG A 260 -1.92 -1.29 -26.76
CA ARG A 260 -1.21 -0.06 -26.40
C ARG A 260 -0.14 0.29 -27.43
N ALA A 261 0.07 1.59 -27.65
CA ALA A 261 1.15 2.07 -28.51
C ALA A 261 2.56 1.79 -27.92
N ASP A 262 2.66 1.66 -26.59
CA ASP A 262 3.90 1.40 -25.85
C ASP A 262 4.08 -0.08 -25.48
N ALA A 263 3.45 -1.00 -26.18
CA ALA A 263 3.36 -2.42 -25.86
C ALA A 263 4.69 -3.11 -25.44
N PRO A 264 5.86 -2.86 -26.04
CA PRO A 264 7.11 -3.48 -25.62
C PRO A 264 7.47 -3.15 -24.17
N VAL A 265 7.12 -1.97 -23.68
CA VAL A 265 7.49 -1.48 -22.33
C VAL A 265 6.80 -2.30 -21.23
N PRO A 266 5.46 -2.36 -21.14
CA PRO A 266 4.81 -3.17 -20.13
C PRO A 266 5.10 -4.67 -20.28
N LEU A 267 5.24 -5.17 -21.50
CA LEU A 267 5.54 -6.57 -21.74
C LEU A 267 6.91 -6.96 -21.15
N ALA A 268 7.95 -6.16 -21.40
CA ALA A 268 9.28 -6.38 -20.84
C ALA A 268 9.30 -6.31 -19.30
N ARG A 269 8.41 -5.55 -18.69
CA ARG A 269 8.32 -5.40 -17.23
C ARG A 269 7.46 -6.47 -16.57
N ILE A 270 6.45 -7.00 -17.25
CA ILE A 270 5.53 -8.02 -16.72
C ILE A 270 6.13 -9.44 -16.83
N THR A 271 6.90 -9.73 -17.88
CA THR A 271 7.47 -11.07 -18.08
C THR A 271 8.36 -11.55 -16.90
N PRO A 272 9.19 -10.73 -16.24
CA PRO A 272 9.90 -11.15 -15.04
C PRO A 272 8.98 -11.50 -13.86
N LEU A 273 7.88 -10.76 -13.69
CA LEU A 273 6.85 -11.07 -12.71
C LEU A 273 6.24 -12.44 -12.99
N LEU A 274 5.79 -12.67 -14.22
CA LEU A 274 5.19 -13.95 -14.62
C LEU A 274 6.18 -15.10 -14.41
N THR A 275 7.44 -14.93 -14.79
CA THR A 275 8.50 -15.90 -14.55
C THR A 275 8.62 -16.25 -13.06
N GLY A 276 8.49 -15.29 -12.18
CA GLY A 276 8.53 -15.48 -10.73
C GLY A 276 7.32 -16.21 -10.14
N ILE A 277 6.16 -16.17 -10.80
CA ILE A 277 4.91 -16.75 -10.29
C ILE A 277 4.42 -18.00 -11.02
N VAL A 278 5.07 -18.41 -12.12
CA VAL A 278 4.58 -19.56 -12.94
C VAL A 278 4.50 -20.88 -12.16
N THR A 279 5.28 -21.03 -11.12
CA THR A 279 5.22 -22.21 -10.22
C THR A 279 4.16 -22.08 -9.12
N ARG A 280 3.51 -20.91 -9.01
CA ARG A 280 2.50 -20.58 -8.01
C ARG A 280 1.16 -20.33 -8.71
N THR A 281 0.46 -21.41 -8.98
CA THR A 281 -0.80 -21.39 -9.76
C THR A 281 -1.82 -20.38 -9.27
N THR A 282 -1.89 -20.15 -7.95
CA THR A 282 -2.82 -19.19 -7.34
C THR A 282 -2.71 -17.78 -7.91
N TYR A 283 -1.49 -17.29 -8.16
CA TYR A 283 -1.29 -15.94 -8.73
C TYR A 283 -1.66 -15.88 -10.21
N LEU A 284 -1.39 -16.95 -10.96
CA LEU A 284 -1.85 -17.05 -12.35
C LEU A 284 -3.38 -17.07 -12.43
N GLU A 285 -4.02 -17.81 -11.54
CA GLU A 285 -5.47 -17.86 -11.41
C GLU A 285 -6.05 -16.49 -11.06
N LEU A 286 -5.41 -15.72 -10.17
CA LEU A 286 -5.82 -14.35 -9.85
C LEU A 286 -5.89 -13.49 -11.12
N LEU A 287 -4.81 -13.46 -11.88
CA LEU A 287 -4.72 -12.63 -13.07
C LEU A 287 -5.68 -13.10 -14.18
N SER A 288 -5.90 -14.40 -14.28
CA SER A 288 -6.82 -14.99 -15.26
C SER A 288 -8.29 -14.71 -14.92
N GLU A 289 -8.64 -14.77 -13.62
CA GLU A 289 -10.01 -14.68 -13.15
C GLU A 289 -10.51 -13.25 -12.98
N PHE A 290 -9.60 -12.29 -12.81
CA PHE A 290 -9.90 -10.88 -12.55
C PHE A 290 -9.31 -9.97 -13.65
N PRO A 291 -10.03 -9.76 -14.76
CA PRO A 291 -9.58 -8.90 -15.85
C PRO A 291 -9.27 -7.47 -15.40
N GLY A 292 -9.98 -6.97 -14.38
CA GLY A 292 -9.70 -5.66 -13.77
C GLY A 292 -8.32 -5.60 -13.11
N ALA A 293 -7.93 -6.63 -12.37
CA ALA A 293 -6.60 -6.73 -11.77
C ALA A 293 -5.51 -6.79 -12.86
N LEU A 294 -5.75 -7.53 -13.94
CA LEU A 294 -4.83 -7.61 -15.07
C LEU A 294 -4.64 -6.24 -15.75
N LYS A 295 -5.72 -5.49 -15.96
CA LYS A 295 -5.65 -4.13 -16.53
C LYS A 295 -4.87 -3.16 -15.64
N HIS A 296 -5.10 -3.20 -14.33
CA HIS A 296 -4.33 -2.40 -13.38
C HIS A 296 -2.86 -2.79 -13.36
N LEU A 297 -2.55 -4.08 -13.40
CA LEU A 297 -1.18 -4.57 -13.51
C LEU A 297 -0.48 -4.01 -14.74
N ILE A 298 -1.10 -4.10 -15.90
CA ILE A 298 -0.55 -3.60 -17.16
C ILE A 298 -0.33 -2.08 -17.11
N SER A 299 -1.32 -1.34 -16.64
CA SER A 299 -1.25 0.13 -16.54
C SER A 299 -0.14 0.59 -15.58
N LEU A 300 -0.03 -0.03 -14.43
CA LEU A 300 0.99 0.31 -13.44
C LEU A 300 2.40 -0.07 -13.91
N CYS A 301 2.56 -1.24 -14.51
CA CYS A 301 3.85 -1.67 -15.07
C CYS A 301 4.27 -0.81 -16.27
N ALA A 302 3.33 -0.37 -17.09
CA ALA A 302 3.60 0.56 -18.20
C ALA A 302 4.07 1.93 -17.68
N ALA A 303 3.45 2.41 -16.60
CA ALA A 303 3.75 3.72 -16.02
C ALA A 303 5.04 3.74 -15.20
N SER A 304 5.39 2.67 -14.50
CA SER A 304 6.51 2.66 -13.54
C SER A 304 7.27 1.34 -13.50
N PRO A 305 8.57 1.32 -13.85
CA PRO A 305 9.43 0.17 -13.64
C PRO A 305 9.63 -0.13 -12.14
N MET A 306 9.59 0.88 -11.27
CA MET A 306 9.68 0.68 -9.82
C MET A 306 8.51 -0.18 -9.32
N VAL A 307 7.28 0.13 -9.72
CA VAL A 307 6.10 -0.65 -9.34
C VAL A 307 6.19 -2.06 -9.94
N ALA A 308 6.60 -2.20 -11.19
CA ALA A 308 6.81 -3.50 -11.81
C ALA A 308 7.84 -4.35 -11.05
N SER A 309 8.97 -3.77 -10.66
CA SER A 309 9.99 -4.44 -9.85
C SER A 309 9.46 -4.85 -8.47
N GLN A 310 8.68 -4.01 -7.83
CA GLN A 310 8.06 -4.32 -6.53
C GLN A 310 7.08 -5.50 -6.62
N LEU A 311 6.21 -5.50 -7.62
CA LEU A 311 5.28 -6.59 -7.87
C LEU A 311 6.00 -7.91 -8.20
N ALA A 312 7.09 -7.84 -8.96
CA ALA A 312 7.89 -9.02 -9.29
C ALA A 312 8.60 -9.62 -8.07
N ARG A 313 9.12 -8.77 -7.18
CA ARG A 313 9.78 -9.22 -5.93
C ARG A 313 8.79 -9.73 -4.89
N HIS A 314 7.61 -9.13 -4.84
CA HIS A 314 6.59 -9.38 -3.82
C HIS A 314 5.24 -9.69 -4.45
N PRO A 315 5.05 -10.89 -5.01
CA PRO A 315 3.82 -11.26 -5.73
C PRO A 315 2.54 -11.20 -4.88
N LEU A 316 2.66 -11.22 -3.56
CA LEU A 316 1.54 -10.97 -2.64
C LEU A 316 0.82 -9.65 -2.90
N LEU A 317 1.53 -8.66 -3.44
CA LEU A 317 0.96 -7.35 -3.80
C LEU A 317 -0.05 -7.43 -4.96
N LEU A 318 -0.06 -8.50 -5.74
CA LEU A 318 -1.07 -8.71 -6.78
C LEU A 318 -2.49 -8.71 -6.22
N ASP A 319 -2.64 -9.10 -4.98
CA ASP A 319 -3.91 -9.07 -4.27
C ASP A 319 -4.49 -7.65 -4.10
N GLU A 320 -3.64 -6.65 -3.98
CA GLU A 320 -4.04 -5.24 -3.88
C GLU A 320 -4.66 -4.70 -5.18
N LEU A 321 -4.44 -5.37 -6.31
CA LEU A 321 -4.99 -4.99 -7.61
C LEU A 321 -6.47 -5.35 -7.79
N LEU A 322 -7.04 -6.14 -6.89
CA LEU A 322 -8.41 -6.64 -6.97
C LEU A 322 -9.47 -5.56 -6.74
N ASP A 323 -9.14 -4.58 -5.91
CA ASP A 323 -10.05 -3.50 -5.55
C ASP A 323 -9.50 -2.15 -6.01
N PRO A 324 -10.02 -1.59 -7.12
CA PRO A 324 -9.55 -0.32 -7.64
C PRO A 324 -9.83 0.86 -6.69
N ASN A 325 -10.85 0.75 -5.84
CA ASN A 325 -11.18 1.82 -4.89
C ASN A 325 -10.10 1.96 -3.82
N THR A 326 -9.58 0.86 -3.31
CA THR A 326 -8.48 0.89 -2.33
C THR A 326 -7.12 1.09 -2.99
N LEU A 327 -6.93 0.56 -4.20
CA LEU A 327 -5.65 0.66 -4.93
C LEU A 327 -5.24 2.12 -5.18
N TYR A 328 -6.17 2.96 -5.64
CA TYR A 328 -5.90 4.35 -6.02
C TYR A 328 -6.25 5.37 -4.93
N GLN A 329 -6.68 4.91 -3.77
CA GLN A 329 -6.98 5.73 -2.61
C GLN A 329 -6.08 5.34 -1.44
N PRO A 330 -4.99 6.07 -1.21
CA PRO A 330 -4.15 5.82 -0.05
C PRO A 330 -4.95 5.96 1.24
N THR A 331 -4.53 5.25 2.27
CA THR A 331 -5.03 5.40 3.63
C THR A 331 -5.01 6.88 4.04
N ALA A 332 -6.02 7.35 4.77
CA ALA A 332 -6.03 8.70 5.31
C ALA A 332 -4.77 8.96 6.17
N THR A 333 -4.21 10.14 6.08
CA THR A 333 -2.91 10.47 6.68
C THR A 333 -2.85 10.24 8.19
N ASP A 334 -3.95 10.40 8.88
CA ASP A 334 -4.12 10.18 10.33
C ASP A 334 -4.46 8.73 10.70
N ALA A 335 -4.78 7.87 9.73
CA ALA A 335 -5.25 6.51 9.96
C ALA A 335 -4.15 5.42 9.85
N TYR A 336 -2.95 5.74 9.36
CA TYR A 336 -1.89 4.73 9.16
C TYR A 336 -1.53 3.95 10.43
N ARG A 337 -1.44 4.61 11.57
CA ARG A 337 -1.12 3.95 12.85
C ARG A 337 -2.20 2.98 13.27
N ASP A 338 -3.46 3.36 13.14
CA ASP A 338 -4.58 2.54 13.55
C ASP A 338 -4.76 1.34 12.61
N GLU A 339 -4.64 1.53 11.31
CA GLU A 339 -4.67 0.43 10.34
C GLU A 339 -3.52 -0.55 10.56
N LEU A 340 -2.31 -0.05 10.83
CA LEU A 340 -1.17 -0.90 11.15
C LEU A 340 -1.39 -1.71 12.44
N ARG A 341 -1.92 -1.10 13.49
CA ARG A 341 -2.27 -1.80 14.72
C ARG A 341 -3.29 -2.91 14.47
N GLN A 342 -4.35 -2.62 13.74
CA GLN A 342 -5.36 -3.63 13.36
C GLN A 342 -4.75 -4.77 12.52
N TYR A 343 -3.84 -4.44 11.63
CA TYR A 343 -3.13 -5.42 10.82
C TYR A 343 -2.26 -6.34 11.69
N LEU A 344 -1.54 -5.79 12.66
CA LEU A 344 -0.67 -6.53 13.57
C LEU A 344 -1.44 -7.39 14.59
N LEU A 345 -2.68 -7.02 14.95
CA LEU A 345 -3.53 -7.86 15.82
C LEU A 345 -3.85 -9.24 15.23
N ARG A 346 -3.65 -9.43 13.93
CA ARG A 346 -3.83 -10.72 13.25
C ARG A 346 -2.61 -11.63 13.35
N VAL A 347 -1.53 -11.15 13.92
CA VAL A 347 -0.26 -11.85 14.05
C VAL A 347 0.02 -12.11 15.54
N PRO A 348 0.46 -13.31 15.94
CA PRO A 348 0.83 -13.59 17.32
C PRO A 348 1.89 -12.61 17.84
N GLU A 349 1.68 -12.06 19.02
CA GLU A 349 2.61 -11.07 19.62
C GLU A 349 3.98 -11.66 19.97
N ASP A 350 4.04 -12.93 20.26
CA ASP A 350 5.24 -13.68 20.62
C ASP A 350 6.01 -14.21 19.41
N ASP A 351 5.44 -14.13 18.20
CA ASP A 351 6.12 -14.53 16.97
C ASP A 351 6.79 -13.33 16.31
N GLU A 352 8.04 -13.09 16.70
CA GLU A 352 8.85 -11.97 16.20
C GLU A 352 9.01 -12.00 14.67
N GLU A 353 9.24 -13.17 14.09
CA GLU A 353 9.45 -13.32 12.65
C GLU A 353 8.19 -12.90 11.87
N GLN A 354 7.03 -13.37 12.29
CA GLN A 354 5.76 -12.97 11.68
C GLN A 354 5.45 -11.49 11.89
N GLN A 355 5.77 -10.93 13.06
CA GLN A 355 5.61 -9.50 13.33
C GLN A 355 6.47 -8.65 12.39
N LEU A 356 7.74 -9.00 12.22
CA LEU A 356 8.65 -8.31 11.30
C LEU A 356 8.18 -8.40 9.85
N GLU A 357 7.76 -9.58 9.43
CA GLU A 357 7.24 -9.79 8.07
C GLU A 357 5.96 -8.99 7.82
N ALA A 358 5.06 -8.95 8.80
CA ALA A 358 3.83 -8.18 8.71
C ALA A 358 4.06 -6.67 8.55
N LEU A 359 5.02 -6.11 9.27
CA LEU A 359 5.41 -4.69 9.10
C LEU A 359 5.86 -4.40 7.66
N ARG A 360 6.67 -5.26 7.09
CA ARG A 360 7.20 -5.09 5.74
C ARG A 360 6.11 -5.23 4.68
N GLN A 361 5.25 -6.22 4.83
CA GLN A 361 4.12 -6.44 3.93
C GLN A 361 3.13 -5.27 3.96
N PHE A 362 2.82 -4.75 5.14
CA PHE A 362 1.97 -3.56 5.29
C PHE A 362 2.59 -2.34 4.58
N LYS A 363 3.87 -2.07 4.83
CA LYS A 363 4.59 -0.98 4.17
C LYS A 363 4.54 -1.11 2.65
N GLN A 364 4.82 -2.29 2.12
CA GLN A 364 4.82 -2.53 0.67
C GLN A 364 3.44 -2.31 0.04
N ALA A 365 2.38 -2.79 0.69
CA ALA A 365 1.02 -2.56 0.23
C ALA A 365 0.66 -1.06 0.22
N GLN A 366 1.00 -0.33 1.28
CA GLN A 366 0.76 1.11 1.36
C GLN A 366 1.59 1.90 0.34
N LEU A 367 2.85 1.54 0.12
CA LEU A 367 3.67 2.14 -0.93
C LEU A 367 3.08 1.93 -2.33
N LEU A 368 2.53 0.76 -2.60
CA LEU A 368 1.84 0.48 -3.86
C LEU A 368 0.62 1.40 -4.04
N HIS A 369 -0.21 1.56 -3.01
CA HIS A 369 -1.37 2.45 -3.05
C HIS A 369 -0.97 3.91 -3.29
N ILE A 370 0.06 4.38 -2.60
CA ILE A 370 0.58 5.75 -2.78
C ILE A 370 1.13 5.93 -4.19
N ALA A 371 1.95 4.99 -4.67
CA ALA A 371 2.51 5.05 -6.03
C ALA A 371 1.43 4.98 -7.11
N ALA A 372 0.41 4.14 -6.94
CA ALA A 372 -0.71 4.05 -7.86
C ALA A 372 -1.50 5.36 -7.94
N ALA A 373 -1.77 6.01 -6.80
CA ALA A 373 -2.44 7.30 -6.75
C ALA A 373 -1.60 8.43 -7.36
N ASP A 374 -0.29 8.40 -7.13
CA ASP A 374 0.67 9.34 -7.75
C ASP A 374 0.70 9.18 -9.27
N ILE A 375 0.82 7.95 -9.77
CA ILE A 375 0.79 7.62 -11.21
C ILE A 375 -0.53 8.06 -11.84
N ALA A 376 -1.65 7.86 -11.16
CA ALA A 376 -2.97 8.29 -11.62
C ALA A 376 -3.16 9.82 -11.59
N GLY A 377 -2.21 10.58 -11.02
CA GLY A 377 -2.28 12.04 -10.93
C GLY A 377 -3.29 12.56 -9.90
N THR A 378 -3.76 11.71 -8.99
CA THR A 378 -4.72 12.09 -7.95
C THR A 378 -4.06 12.71 -6.72
N LEU A 379 -2.74 12.56 -6.55
CA LEU A 379 -1.97 13.13 -5.46
C LEU A 379 -0.90 14.11 -5.97
N PRO A 380 -0.93 15.40 -5.53
CA PRO A 380 0.19 16.31 -5.72
C PRO A 380 1.44 15.83 -4.98
N VAL A 381 2.64 16.22 -5.44
CA VAL A 381 3.94 15.79 -4.87
C VAL A 381 4.05 15.99 -3.36
N MET A 382 3.53 17.10 -2.86
CA MET A 382 3.55 17.38 -1.41
C MET A 382 2.68 16.39 -0.62
N LYS A 383 1.54 15.99 -1.18
CA LYS A 383 0.67 14.98 -0.58
C LYS A 383 1.27 13.58 -0.63
N VAL A 384 1.97 13.24 -1.70
CA VAL A 384 2.74 11.98 -1.79
C VAL A 384 3.75 11.92 -0.65
N SER A 385 4.53 12.99 -0.46
CA SER A 385 5.51 13.06 0.63
C SER A 385 4.88 13.03 2.02
N ASP A 386 3.72 13.65 2.22
CA ASP A 386 2.97 13.59 3.46
C ASP A 386 2.57 12.14 3.78
N HIS A 387 2.02 11.41 2.81
CA HIS A 387 1.66 10.00 2.97
C HIS A 387 2.87 9.12 3.28
N LEU A 388 3.97 9.29 2.57
CA LEU A 388 5.21 8.55 2.82
C LEU A 388 5.77 8.83 4.21
N THR A 389 5.66 10.07 4.67
CA THR A 389 6.11 10.49 6.01
C THR A 389 5.20 9.90 7.11
N TRP A 390 3.90 9.99 6.97
CA TRP A 390 2.95 9.39 7.91
C TRP A 390 3.09 7.87 7.99
N LEU A 391 3.32 7.21 6.86
CA LEU A 391 3.62 5.78 6.83
C LEU A 391 4.91 5.45 7.61
N ALA A 392 5.99 6.21 7.38
CA ALA A 392 7.25 6.02 8.10
C ALA A 392 7.08 6.24 9.61
N GLU A 393 6.33 7.24 10.03
CA GLU A 393 6.04 7.49 11.45
C GLU A 393 5.22 6.36 12.08
N ALA A 394 4.25 5.79 11.36
CA ALA A 394 3.51 4.61 11.82
C ALA A 394 4.44 3.40 11.99
N MET A 395 5.38 3.20 11.08
CA MET A 395 6.39 2.14 11.19
C MET A 395 7.33 2.35 12.36
N ILE A 396 7.78 3.57 12.59
CA ILE A 396 8.61 3.93 13.76
C ILE A 396 7.86 3.63 15.06
N ASP A 397 6.61 4.05 15.15
CA ASP A 397 5.76 3.77 16.33
C ASP A 397 5.65 2.27 16.61
N ALA A 398 5.38 1.46 15.58
CA ALA A 398 5.27 0.01 15.71
C ALA A 398 6.59 -0.66 16.09
N VAL A 399 7.70 -0.23 15.50
CA VAL A 399 9.03 -0.79 15.81
C VAL A 399 9.46 -0.44 17.23
N VAL A 400 9.24 0.80 17.66
CA VAL A 400 9.54 1.22 19.04
C VAL A 400 8.66 0.45 20.02
N GLN A 401 7.37 0.26 19.73
CA GLN A 401 6.47 -0.55 20.55
C GLN A 401 6.97 -1.98 20.71
N GLN A 402 7.35 -2.62 19.62
CA GLN A 402 7.85 -4.00 19.65
C GLN A 402 9.17 -4.11 20.40
N ALA A 403 10.11 -3.21 20.14
CA ALA A 403 11.39 -3.16 20.85
C ALA A 403 11.21 -2.93 22.36
N TRP A 404 10.30 -2.04 22.73
CA TRP A 404 9.96 -1.73 24.11
C TRP A 404 9.43 -2.96 24.84
N LEU A 405 8.45 -3.65 24.28
CA LEU A 405 7.87 -4.86 24.87
C LEU A 405 8.92 -5.96 25.07
N GLN A 406 9.82 -6.14 24.13
CA GLN A 406 10.91 -7.10 24.23
C GLN A 406 11.91 -6.73 25.34
N MET A 407 12.24 -5.44 25.47
CA MET A 407 13.15 -4.95 26.48
C MET A 407 12.54 -5.07 27.88
N VAL A 408 11.26 -4.69 28.04
CA VAL A 408 10.55 -4.81 29.32
C VAL A 408 10.37 -6.26 29.75
N ALA A 409 10.05 -7.16 28.80
CA ALA A 409 9.96 -8.59 29.09
C ALA A 409 11.28 -9.17 29.62
N ARG A 410 12.41 -8.62 29.20
CA ARG A 410 13.75 -9.12 29.57
C ARG A 410 14.32 -8.47 30.82
N TYR A 411 14.09 -7.17 31.02
CA TYR A 411 14.78 -6.36 32.03
C TYR A 411 13.84 -5.63 33.00
N GLY A 412 12.52 -5.64 32.74
CA GLY A 412 11.58 -4.75 33.39
C GLY A 412 11.66 -3.32 32.90
N GLN A 413 10.95 -2.42 33.55
CA GLN A 413 10.95 -0.99 33.22
C GLN A 413 11.98 -0.22 34.05
N PRO A 414 12.58 0.85 33.53
CA PRO A 414 13.31 1.82 34.35
C PRO A 414 12.41 2.40 35.45
N THR A 415 12.89 2.40 36.67
CA THR A 415 12.06 2.73 37.86
C THR A 415 11.59 4.18 37.94
N HIS A 416 12.25 5.11 37.21
CA HIS A 416 11.79 6.51 37.11
C HIS A 416 10.46 6.67 36.37
N LEU A 417 9.98 5.62 35.69
CA LEU A 417 8.71 5.60 34.94
C LEU A 417 7.51 5.14 35.78
N HIS A 418 7.70 4.65 37.00
CA HIS A 418 6.64 4.02 37.81
C HIS A 418 5.42 4.93 38.03
N ASP A 419 5.65 6.22 38.22
CA ASP A 419 4.58 7.20 38.44
C ASP A 419 4.25 8.05 37.21
N ARG A 420 4.68 7.60 36.03
CA ARG A 420 4.53 8.36 34.79
C ARG A 420 3.81 7.54 33.72
N GLN A 421 3.03 8.26 32.93
CA GLN A 421 2.56 7.74 31.64
C GLN A 421 3.63 8.05 30.59
N GLY A 422 4.10 7.02 29.90
CA GLY A 422 5.09 7.17 28.86
C GLY A 422 6.33 6.31 29.07
N ARG A 423 7.28 6.42 28.16
CA ARG A 423 8.45 5.54 28.09
C ARG A 423 9.78 6.26 28.35
N GLY A 424 9.75 7.56 28.55
CA GLY A 424 10.95 8.36 28.72
C GLY A 424 11.89 8.31 27.53
N PHE A 425 11.35 8.14 26.34
CA PHE A 425 12.08 7.92 25.10
C PHE A 425 11.47 8.71 23.96
N ALA A 426 12.31 9.26 23.09
CA ALA A 426 11.89 9.98 21.90
C ALA A 426 12.77 9.63 20.70
N VAL A 427 12.16 9.63 19.54
CA VAL A 427 12.83 9.53 18.24
C VAL A 427 12.66 10.85 17.50
N VAL A 428 13.78 11.45 17.13
CA VAL A 428 13.82 12.68 16.36
C VAL A 428 14.11 12.35 14.91
N GLY A 429 13.24 12.79 14.01
CA GLY A 429 13.45 12.70 12.57
C GLY A 429 14.21 13.92 12.06
N TYR A 430 15.27 13.67 11.33
CA TYR A 430 16.10 14.66 10.62
C TYR A 430 15.90 14.54 9.11
N GLY A 431 16.58 15.37 8.37
CA GLY A 431 16.65 15.29 6.93
C GLY A 431 15.29 15.30 6.25
N LYS A 432 15.06 14.38 5.35
CA LYS A 432 13.80 14.27 4.60
C LYS A 432 12.61 13.90 5.49
N LEU A 433 12.81 13.03 6.47
CA LEU A 433 11.77 12.66 7.42
C LEU A 433 11.33 13.86 8.27
N GLY A 434 12.30 14.57 8.84
CA GLY A 434 12.04 15.78 9.63
C GLY A 434 11.41 16.90 8.81
N GLY A 435 11.79 17.04 7.56
CA GLY A 435 11.31 18.05 6.63
C GLY A 435 10.05 17.71 5.84
N TRP A 436 9.38 16.60 6.11
CA TRP A 436 8.19 16.16 5.37
C TRP A 436 8.46 15.95 3.87
N GLU A 437 9.62 15.39 3.52
CA GLU A 437 10.10 15.30 2.14
C GLU A 437 10.49 13.89 1.72
N LEU A 438 9.97 12.87 2.40
CA LEU A 438 10.28 11.48 2.06
C LEU A 438 9.90 11.16 0.61
N GLY A 439 10.78 10.43 -0.07
CA GLY A 439 10.54 9.77 -1.33
C GLY A 439 10.35 8.27 -1.15
N TYR A 440 10.09 7.57 -2.25
CA TYR A 440 9.80 6.12 -2.23
C TYR A 440 10.93 5.25 -1.69
N SER A 441 12.18 5.66 -1.89
CA SER A 441 13.39 4.93 -1.49
C SER A 441 14.24 5.67 -0.46
N SER A 442 13.65 6.66 0.23
CA SER A 442 14.39 7.42 1.23
C SER A 442 14.73 6.56 2.45
N ASP A 443 15.94 6.75 2.96
CA ASP A 443 16.35 6.31 4.29
C ASP A 443 15.72 7.22 5.37
N LEU A 444 15.82 6.78 6.62
CA LEU A 444 15.37 7.53 7.79
C LEU A 444 16.59 8.04 8.56
N ASP A 445 16.70 9.34 8.67
CA ASP A 445 17.68 9.99 9.55
C ASP A 445 17.09 10.13 10.95
N LEU A 446 17.57 9.34 11.90
CA LEU A 446 17.01 9.26 13.26
C LEU A 446 18.05 9.61 14.32
N VAL A 447 17.60 10.31 15.34
CA VAL A 447 18.34 10.55 16.59
C VAL A 447 17.47 10.12 17.76
N PHE A 448 18.05 9.37 18.69
CA PHE A 448 17.35 8.83 19.85
C PHE A 448 17.67 9.61 21.10
N LEU A 449 16.64 9.96 21.88
CA LEU A 449 16.76 10.67 23.15
C LEU A 449 16.02 9.93 24.26
N HIS A 450 16.52 10.03 25.48
CA HIS A 450 15.83 9.58 26.68
C HIS A 450 15.94 10.60 27.81
N ASP A 451 15.20 10.42 28.88
CA ASP A 451 15.18 11.29 30.05
C ASP A 451 15.58 10.59 31.35
N CYS A 452 16.23 9.42 31.25
CA CYS A 452 16.59 8.62 32.39
C CYS A 452 17.67 9.31 33.25
N PRO A 453 17.41 9.58 34.55
CA PRO A 453 18.41 10.06 35.46
C PRO A 453 19.54 9.06 35.67
N MET A 454 20.66 9.52 36.23
CA MET A 454 21.73 8.64 36.74
C MET A 454 21.21 7.79 37.89
N GLU A 455 21.84 6.62 38.07
CA GLU A 455 21.56 5.70 39.22
C GLU A 455 20.16 5.10 39.22
N VAL A 456 19.42 5.17 38.11
CA VAL A 456 18.14 4.48 37.92
C VAL A 456 18.39 3.07 37.37
N MET A 457 17.75 2.07 38.02
CA MET A 457 17.79 0.67 37.57
C MET A 457 16.43 0.23 37.02
N THR A 458 16.41 -0.85 36.27
CA THR A 458 15.18 -1.51 35.90
C THR A 458 14.64 -2.42 36.98
N ASP A 459 13.36 -2.77 36.93
CA ASP A 459 12.63 -3.50 37.97
C ASP A 459 12.36 -4.98 37.65
N GLY A 460 12.98 -5.53 36.61
CA GLY A 460 12.82 -6.93 36.21
C GLY A 460 13.72 -7.90 36.98
N GLU A 461 13.54 -9.19 36.77
CA GLU A 461 14.41 -10.23 37.35
C GLU A 461 15.91 -10.05 36.99
N ARG A 462 16.17 -9.49 35.82
CA ARG A 462 17.51 -9.13 35.37
C ARG A 462 17.65 -7.62 35.32
N GLU A 463 17.97 -7.02 36.47
CA GLU A 463 18.17 -5.58 36.57
C GLU A 463 19.36 -5.10 35.75
N ILE A 464 19.20 -3.98 35.06
CA ILE A 464 20.28 -3.24 34.40
C ILE A 464 20.15 -1.76 34.68
N ASP A 465 21.24 -1.02 34.49
CA ASP A 465 21.24 0.43 34.52
C ASP A 465 20.26 1.03 33.51
N GLY A 466 19.50 2.05 33.91
CA GLY A 466 18.46 2.64 33.06
C GLY A 466 18.99 3.24 31.77
N ARG A 467 20.17 3.85 31.81
CA ARG A 467 20.81 4.39 30.58
C ARG A 467 21.25 3.26 29.64
N GLN A 468 21.73 2.16 30.20
CA GLN A 468 22.04 0.97 29.43
C GLN A 468 20.78 0.33 28.83
N PHE A 469 19.66 0.39 29.53
CA PHE A 469 18.36 -0.04 29.01
C PHE A 469 18.01 0.72 27.72
N TYR A 470 18.10 2.05 27.73
CA TYR A 470 17.79 2.87 26.56
C TYR A 470 18.79 2.70 25.42
N LEU A 471 20.06 2.47 25.73
CA LEU A 471 21.06 2.13 24.70
C LEU A 471 20.69 0.83 23.99
N ARG A 472 20.35 -0.20 24.74
CA ARG A 472 19.93 -1.49 24.19
C ARG A 472 18.59 -1.38 23.44
N LEU A 473 17.67 -0.54 23.92
CA LEU A 473 16.43 -0.23 23.23
C LEU A 473 16.72 0.36 21.84
N ALA A 474 17.58 1.38 21.78
CA ALA A 474 17.95 2.00 20.50
C ALA A 474 18.65 1.01 19.57
N GLN A 475 19.54 0.18 20.09
CA GLN A 475 20.19 -0.90 19.31
C GLN A 475 19.16 -1.91 18.78
N ARG A 476 18.17 -2.26 19.59
CA ARG A 476 17.08 -3.16 19.18
C ARG A 476 16.22 -2.55 18.09
N ILE A 477 15.89 -1.29 18.20
CA ILE A 477 15.15 -0.54 17.17
C ILE A 477 15.93 -0.57 15.83
N MET A 478 17.21 -0.26 15.86
CA MET A 478 18.07 -0.31 14.67
C MET A 478 18.09 -1.71 14.06
N HIS A 479 18.18 -2.74 14.90
CA HIS A 479 18.15 -4.13 14.46
C HIS A 479 16.82 -4.50 13.78
N LEU A 480 15.68 -4.13 14.37
CA LEU A 480 14.36 -4.42 13.81
C LEU A 480 14.14 -3.75 12.44
N PHE A 481 14.65 -2.55 12.24
CA PHE A 481 14.61 -1.88 10.93
C PHE A 481 15.46 -2.58 9.88
N SER A 482 16.66 -3.02 10.24
CA SER A 482 17.68 -3.54 9.32
C SER A 482 17.62 -5.05 9.08
N THR A 483 16.93 -5.79 9.94
CA THR A 483 16.80 -7.25 9.79
C THR A 483 16.13 -7.58 8.46
N ARG A 484 16.79 -8.44 7.69
CA ARG A 484 16.29 -8.88 6.39
C ARG A 484 15.36 -10.08 6.55
N THR A 485 14.14 -9.95 6.08
CA THR A 485 13.16 -11.03 5.95
C THR A 485 12.95 -11.41 4.49
N SER A 486 12.03 -12.31 4.19
CA SER A 486 11.62 -12.62 2.80
C SER A 486 11.10 -11.39 2.05
N SER A 487 10.52 -10.43 2.77
CA SER A 487 10.03 -9.15 2.23
C SER A 487 11.10 -8.02 2.27
N GLY A 488 12.35 -8.33 2.58
CA GLY A 488 13.45 -7.38 2.62
C GLY A 488 13.65 -6.72 3.98
N ILE A 489 14.26 -5.53 3.99
CA ILE A 489 14.40 -4.68 5.17
C ILE A 489 13.23 -3.71 5.29
N LEU A 490 12.96 -3.19 6.49
CA LEU A 490 11.86 -2.23 6.67
C LEU A 490 12.25 -0.83 6.15
N TYR A 491 13.31 -0.26 6.70
CA TYR A 491 13.95 0.98 6.24
C TYR A 491 15.45 0.91 6.51
N GLU A 492 16.24 1.55 5.68
CA GLU A 492 17.59 1.91 6.05
C GLU A 492 17.53 3.09 7.03
N VAL A 493 18.27 3.01 8.13
CA VAL A 493 18.30 4.03 9.16
C VAL A 493 19.70 4.57 9.30
N ASP A 494 19.83 5.91 9.22
CA ASP A 494 21.06 6.64 9.47
C ASP A 494 20.95 7.39 10.79
N ALA A 495 21.81 7.07 11.75
CA ALA A 495 21.86 7.72 13.06
C ALA A 495 23.11 8.63 13.23
N ARG A 496 23.80 8.97 12.14
CA ARG A 496 25.06 9.75 12.19
C ARG A 496 24.87 11.22 12.52
N LEU A 497 23.66 11.76 12.45
CA LEU A 497 23.35 13.14 12.85
C LEU A 497 23.25 13.32 14.38
N ARG A 498 23.45 12.26 15.15
CA ARG A 498 23.53 12.32 16.61
C ARG A 498 24.75 13.09 17.10
N PRO A 499 24.75 13.58 18.35
CA PRO A 499 25.90 14.25 18.95
C PRO A 499 27.20 13.44 18.77
N SER A 500 28.25 14.10 18.31
CA SER A 500 29.55 13.50 17.96
C SER A 500 29.52 12.48 16.80
N GLY A 501 28.47 12.45 16.04
CA GLY A 501 28.31 11.58 14.86
C GLY A 501 28.48 10.11 15.17
N ALA A 502 29.15 9.38 14.29
CA ALA A 502 29.37 7.93 14.45
C ALA A 502 30.21 7.57 15.70
N ALA A 503 31.01 8.49 16.21
CA ALA A 503 31.82 8.31 17.42
C ALA A 503 31.03 8.50 18.74
N GLY A 504 29.86 9.16 18.66
CA GLY A 504 29.02 9.45 19.83
C GLY A 504 28.14 8.28 20.24
N MET A 505 27.55 8.38 21.43
CA MET A 505 26.58 7.42 21.93
C MET A 505 25.35 7.37 21.01
N LEU A 506 24.83 6.17 20.78
CA LEU A 506 23.65 5.97 19.93
C LEU A 506 22.40 6.67 20.47
N VAL A 507 22.27 6.76 21.79
CA VAL A 507 21.21 7.48 22.48
C VAL A 507 21.81 8.35 23.57
N THR A 508 21.28 9.56 23.73
CA THR A 508 21.71 10.53 24.76
C THR A 508 20.51 11.08 25.54
N THR A 509 20.78 11.67 26.70
CA THR A 509 19.73 12.42 27.40
C THR A 509 19.42 13.72 26.66
N ALA A 510 18.20 14.23 26.85
CA ALA A 510 17.83 15.53 26.31
C ALA A 510 18.76 16.66 26.79
N ASP A 511 19.22 16.60 28.06
CA ASP A 511 20.17 17.57 28.62
C ASP A 511 21.54 17.50 27.95
N SER A 512 22.09 16.31 27.74
CA SER A 512 23.35 16.13 27.02
C SER A 512 23.25 16.56 25.56
N PHE A 513 22.09 16.33 24.91
CA PHE A 513 21.81 16.82 23.57
C PHE A 513 21.82 18.36 23.52
N ALA A 514 21.15 19.01 24.46
CA ALA A 514 21.11 20.46 24.57
C ALA A 514 22.51 21.05 24.77
N ASP A 515 23.28 20.47 25.70
CA ASP A 515 24.66 20.92 25.99
C ASP A 515 25.56 20.78 24.77
N TYR A 516 25.51 19.64 24.08
CA TYR A 516 26.26 19.44 22.84
C TYR A 516 25.89 20.45 21.75
N GLN A 517 24.62 20.67 21.50
CA GLN A 517 24.15 21.63 20.49
C GLN A 517 24.58 23.06 20.80
N GLN A 518 24.63 23.40 22.09
CA GLN A 518 25.00 24.74 22.54
C GLN A 518 26.53 25.00 22.49
N ASN A 519 27.33 23.99 22.82
CA ASN A 519 28.76 24.19 23.11
C ASN A 519 29.71 23.53 22.10
N GLU A 520 29.29 22.46 21.42
CA GLU A 520 30.18 21.61 20.62
C GLU A 520 29.77 21.49 19.15
N ALA A 521 28.47 21.67 18.84
CA ALA A 521 27.96 21.46 17.51
C ALA A 521 28.47 22.50 16.50
N TRP A 522 28.71 22.03 15.28
CA TRP A 522 29.07 22.88 14.15
C TRP A 522 27.84 23.56 13.55
N THR A 523 28.07 24.65 12.81
CA THR A 523 26.96 25.34 12.10
C THR A 523 26.14 24.43 11.21
N TRP A 524 26.76 23.50 10.51
CA TRP A 524 26.02 22.55 9.66
C TRP A 524 25.11 21.59 10.46
N GLU A 525 25.46 21.27 11.71
CA GLU A 525 24.60 20.52 12.62
C GLU A 525 23.37 21.33 13.05
N HIS A 526 23.54 22.64 13.24
CA HIS A 526 22.43 23.57 13.47
C HIS A 526 21.54 23.75 12.22
N GLN A 527 22.12 23.71 11.02
CA GLN A 527 21.36 23.66 9.78
C GLN A 527 20.49 22.38 9.71
N ALA A 528 21.07 21.24 10.07
CA ALA A 528 20.33 19.99 10.16
C ALA A 528 19.20 20.06 11.19
N LEU A 529 19.42 20.75 12.32
CA LEU A 529 18.43 20.94 13.38
C LEU A 529 17.22 21.77 12.93
N VAL A 530 17.36 22.66 11.95
CA VAL A 530 16.22 23.39 11.34
C VAL A 530 15.17 22.42 10.81
N ARG A 531 15.59 21.29 10.29
CA ARG A 531 14.72 20.25 9.70
C ARG A 531 14.38 19.13 10.66
N ALA A 532 14.75 19.21 11.92
CA ALA A 532 14.50 18.20 12.93
C ALA A 532 13.13 18.38 13.61
N ARG A 533 12.44 17.27 13.84
CA ARG A 533 11.21 17.21 14.63
C ARG A 533 11.07 15.86 15.32
N VAL A 534 10.38 15.83 16.44
CA VAL A 534 10.05 14.58 17.13
C VAL A 534 9.01 13.82 16.31
N VAL A 535 9.30 12.58 15.95
CA VAL A 535 8.39 11.69 15.19
C VAL A 535 7.77 10.62 16.09
N TYR A 536 8.36 10.35 17.23
CA TYR A 536 7.85 9.50 18.29
C TYR A 536 8.36 10.00 19.66
N GLY A 537 7.52 10.03 20.66
CA GLY A 537 7.97 10.34 22.01
C GLY A 537 6.85 10.73 22.94
N ASP A 538 7.19 10.72 24.23
CA ASP A 538 6.32 11.23 25.28
C ASP A 538 6.08 12.72 25.10
N PRO A 539 4.87 13.25 25.40
CA PRO A 539 4.58 14.68 25.22
C PRO A 539 5.55 15.61 25.96
N GLU A 540 5.99 15.24 27.16
CA GLU A 540 6.96 16.02 27.96
C GLU A 540 8.33 16.07 27.28
N LEU A 541 8.83 14.95 26.79
CA LEU A 541 10.12 14.87 26.12
C LEU A 541 10.08 15.56 24.76
N GLN A 542 8.96 15.47 24.06
CA GLN A 542 8.72 16.22 22.83
C GLN A 542 8.75 17.73 23.08
N ALA A 543 8.02 18.22 24.09
CA ALA A 543 8.01 19.64 24.44
C ALA A 543 9.42 20.13 24.83
N ARG A 544 10.18 19.29 25.54
CA ARG A 544 11.56 19.60 25.89
C ARG A 544 12.47 19.70 24.65
N PHE A 545 12.37 18.77 23.73
CA PHE A 545 13.11 18.84 22.46
C PHE A 545 12.75 20.10 21.68
N ASP A 546 11.47 20.41 21.56
CA ASP A 546 11.01 21.61 20.85
C ASP A 546 11.55 22.88 21.48
N ALA A 547 11.62 22.95 22.81
CA ALA A 547 12.24 24.06 23.54
C ALA A 547 13.75 24.15 23.28
N ILE A 548 14.47 23.03 23.33
CA ILE A 548 15.91 22.97 23.04
C ILE A 548 16.18 23.43 21.60
N ARG A 549 15.43 22.89 20.65
CA ARG A 549 15.55 23.27 19.24
C ARG A 549 15.33 24.78 19.04
N ARG A 550 14.28 25.32 19.62
CA ARG A 550 13.97 26.75 19.54
C ARG A 550 15.10 27.58 20.15
N ASP A 551 15.60 27.24 21.35
CA ASP A 551 16.66 27.96 22.02
C ASP A 551 17.96 27.98 21.21
N ILE A 552 18.33 26.86 20.61
CA ILE A 552 19.52 26.77 19.74
C ILE A 552 19.35 27.60 18.46
N LEU A 553 18.18 27.46 17.78
CA LEU A 553 17.92 28.16 16.53
C LEU A 553 17.75 29.67 16.71
N THR A 554 17.29 30.13 17.86
CA THR A 554 17.12 31.56 18.19
C THR A 554 18.36 32.19 18.81
N THR A 555 19.43 31.45 19.01
CA THR A 555 20.70 32.00 19.48
C THR A 555 21.23 33.05 18.49
N PRO A 556 21.55 34.29 18.93
CA PRO A 556 22.10 35.31 18.05
C PRO A 556 23.41 34.85 17.40
N ARG A 557 23.58 35.15 16.12
CA ARG A 557 24.75 34.74 15.34
C ARG A 557 25.33 35.93 14.59
N GLU A 558 26.65 35.96 14.44
CA GLU A 558 27.33 36.92 13.59
C GLU A 558 27.02 36.61 12.12
N GLY A 559 26.39 37.56 11.43
CA GLY A 559 25.84 37.34 10.10
C GLY A 559 26.85 36.96 9.01
N GLU A 560 27.98 37.66 8.96
CA GLU A 560 29.03 37.41 7.96
C GLU A 560 29.69 36.03 8.18
N LYS A 561 29.93 35.68 9.43
CA LYS A 561 30.50 34.38 9.79
C LYS A 561 29.54 33.24 9.43
N LEU A 562 28.28 33.37 9.80
CA LEU A 562 27.24 32.38 9.46
C LEU A 562 27.12 32.20 7.94
N GLN A 563 27.05 33.31 7.20
CA GLN A 563 26.97 33.30 5.74
C GLN A 563 28.15 32.54 5.12
N THR A 564 29.37 32.84 5.60
CA THR A 564 30.59 32.19 5.13
C THR A 564 30.60 30.70 5.42
N GLU A 565 30.26 30.30 6.64
CA GLU A 565 30.23 28.87 7.06
C GLU A 565 29.20 28.06 6.26
N VAL A 566 28.01 28.60 6.03
CA VAL A 566 26.97 27.97 5.23
C VAL A 566 27.40 27.79 3.77
N ARG A 567 27.97 28.85 3.19
CA ARG A 567 28.50 28.84 1.82
C ARG A 567 29.62 27.82 1.65
N GLU A 568 30.61 27.85 2.53
CA GLU A 568 31.76 26.93 2.48
C GLU A 568 31.30 25.47 2.64
N MET A 569 30.36 25.21 3.51
CA MET A 569 29.79 23.85 3.66
C MET A 569 29.11 23.37 2.38
N ARG A 570 28.37 24.25 1.71
CA ARG A 570 27.74 23.93 0.42
C ARG A 570 28.79 23.68 -0.67
N GLU A 571 29.85 24.45 -0.72
CA GLU A 571 30.95 24.23 -1.66
C GLU A 571 31.66 22.89 -1.42
N LYS A 572 31.92 22.57 -0.15
CA LYS A 572 32.48 21.24 0.22
C LYS A 572 31.56 20.10 -0.21
N MET A 573 30.27 20.23 0.00
CA MET A 573 29.30 19.22 -0.46
C MET A 573 29.33 19.07 -1.98
N ARG A 574 29.38 20.19 -2.73
CA ARG A 574 29.50 20.12 -4.20
C ARG A 574 30.81 19.45 -4.65
N ALA A 575 31.92 19.72 -3.99
CA ALA A 575 33.22 19.13 -4.32
C ALA A 575 33.24 17.62 -4.09
N HIS A 576 32.56 17.12 -3.06
CA HIS A 576 32.53 15.68 -2.70
C HIS A 576 31.40 14.89 -3.36
N LEU A 577 30.22 15.49 -3.48
CA LEU A 577 29.00 14.84 -3.96
C LEU A 577 28.56 15.36 -5.34
N GLY A 578 29.28 16.34 -5.88
CA GLY A 578 28.93 17.01 -7.13
C GLY A 578 28.84 16.08 -8.32
N ASN A 579 28.04 16.49 -9.27
CA ASN A 579 27.77 15.77 -10.50
C ASN A 579 29.07 15.53 -11.30
N LYS A 580 29.36 14.28 -11.54
CA LYS A 580 30.51 13.86 -12.39
C LYS A 580 30.17 13.89 -13.88
N HIS A 581 28.90 14.12 -14.22
CA HIS A 581 28.39 14.18 -15.59
C HIS A 581 28.10 15.62 -15.98
N HIS A 582 29.08 16.29 -16.58
CA HIS A 582 28.97 17.69 -17.01
C HIS A 582 27.93 17.95 -18.12
N ASP A 583 27.41 16.90 -18.73
CA ASP A 583 26.40 16.90 -19.77
C ASP A 583 24.95 16.77 -19.23
N ARG A 584 24.78 16.69 -17.93
CA ARG A 584 23.46 16.54 -17.26
C ARG A 584 23.37 17.44 -16.04
N PHE A 585 22.15 17.79 -15.67
CA PHE A 585 21.82 18.52 -14.46
C PHE A 585 21.37 17.57 -13.35
N ASP A 586 22.06 17.58 -12.22
CA ASP A 586 21.62 16.90 -10.99
C ASP A 586 20.65 17.81 -10.24
N ILE A 587 19.37 17.39 -10.22
CA ILE A 587 18.26 18.17 -9.63
C ILE A 587 18.52 18.49 -8.16
N LYS A 588 19.20 17.61 -7.43
CA LYS A 588 19.46 17.79 -6.01
C LYS A 588 20.77 18.54 -5.74
N ALA A 589 21.84 18.10 -6.36
CA ALA A 589 23.19 18.47 -5.97
C ALA A 589 23.76 19.70 -6.70
N ASP A 590 23.35 19.97 -7.93
CA ASP A 590 23.91 21.05 -8.74
C ASP A 590 23.40 22.43 -8.32
N ALA A 591 24.11 23.48 -8.79
CA ALA A 591 23.74 24.87 -8.58
C ALA A 591 22.33 25.16 -9.14
N GLY A 592 21.51 25.82 -8.36
CA GLY A 592 20.10 26.06 -8.70
C GLY A 592 19.17 24.87 -8.41
N GLY A 593 19.68 23.80 -7.82
CA GLY A 593 18.89 22.62 -7.41
C GLY A 593 18.30 22.73 -6.01
N ILE A 594 17.70 21.61 -5.57
CA ILE A 594 16.96 21.54 -4.31
C ILE A 594 17.82 21.88 -3.11
N THR A 595 19.07 21.41 -3.07
CA THR A 595 19.97 21.65 -1.92
C THR A 595 20.27 23.13 -1.73
N ASP A 596 20.33 23.91 -2.79
CA ASP A 596 20.50 25.37 -2.68
C ASP A 596 19.32 26.04 -1.99
N ILE A 597 18.08 25.61 -2.31
CA ILE A 597 16.88 26.09 -1.65
C ILE A 597 16.89 25.74 -0.15
N GLU A 598 17.26 24.50 0.17
CA GLU A 598 17.39 24.02 1.55
C GLU A 598 18.40 24.87 2.36
N PHE A 599 19.56 25.14 1.79
CA PHE A 599 20.59 25.96 2.42
C PHE A 599 20.17 27.42 2.60
N ILE A 600 19.45 27.97 1.64
CA ILE A 600 18.89 29.34 1.75
C ILE A 600 17.91 29.40 2.92
N THR A 601 16.96 28.48 3.02
CA THR A 601 15.99 28.46 4.11
C THR A 601 16.64 28.23 5.47
N GLN A 602 17.59 27.32 5.57
CA GLN A 602 18.34 27.06 6.80
C GLN A 602 19.15 28.25 7.24
N TYR A 603 19.87 28.90 6.30
CA TYR A 603 20.61 30.11 6.58
C TYR A 603 19.71 31.22 7.12
N LEU A 604 18.60 31.50 6.45
CA LEU A 604 17.69 32.58 6.84
C LEU A 604 17.01 32.31 8.19
N VAL A 605 16.68 31.08 8.52
CA VAL A 605 16.19 30.72 9.86
C VAL A 605 17.26 30.98 10.89
N LEU A 606 18.48 30.50 10.71
CA LEU A 606 19.58 30.70 11.65
C LEU A 606 19.97 32.19 11.80
N ARG A 607 19.84 32.94 10.73
CA ARG A 607 20.18 34.37 10.71
C ARG A 607 19.16 35.24 11.46
N TYR A 608 17.88 34.98 11.28
CA TYR A 608 16.81 35.87 11.71
C TYR A 608 15.94 35.36 12.85
N ALA A 609 16.10 34.09 13.26
CA ALA A 609 15.24 33.48 14.31
C ALA A 609 15.45 34.15 15.68
N SER A 610 16.62 34.76 15.97
CA SER A 610 16.83 35.50 17.20
C SER A 610 15.86 36.69 17.35
N ASP A 611 15.57 37.37 16.25
CA ASP A 611 14.66 38.51 16.20
C ASP A 611 13.21 38.07 15.87
N LYS A 612 13.05 36.96 15.17
CA LYS A 612 11.78 36.41 14.70
C LYS A 612 11.64 34.95 15.11
N PRO A 613 11.39 34.63 16.38
CA PRO A 613 11.33 33.24 16.88
C PRO A 613 10.31 32.36 16.19
N LYS A 614 9.27 32.95 15.59
CA LYS A 614 8.25 32.23 14.80
C LYS A 614 8.82 31.43 13.63
N LEU A 615 10.01 31.79 13.12
CA LEU A 615 10.70 31.07 12.05
C LEU A 615 11.06 29.64 12.44
N THR A 616 11.13 29.33 13.73
CA THR A 616 11.45 27.98 14.23
C THR A 616 10.25 27.04 14.30
N ARG A 617 9.05 27.52 13.96
CA ARG A 617 7.80 26.77 14.13
C ARG A 617 7.74 25.50 13.28
N TRP A 618 8.23 25.57 12.06
CA TRP A 618 8.15 24.48 11.09
C TRP A 618 9.54 23.96 10.70
N SER A 619 9.57 22.74 10.17
CA SER A 619 10.80 22.07 9.72
C SER A 619 10.86 21.84 8.22
N ASP A 620 9.76 22.05 7.49
CA ASP A 620 9.70 21.88 6.05
C ASP A 620 9.94 23.19 5.29
N ASN A 621 10.57 23.07 4.13
CA ASN A 621 10.97 24.22 3.33
C ASN A 621 9.80 25.13 2.90
N VAL A 622 8.67 24.56 2.51
CA VAL A 622 7.52 25.34 2.02
C VAL A 622 6.96 26.25 3.11
N ARG A 623 6.70 25.71 4.30
CA ARG A 623 6.20 26.51 5.43
C ARG A 623 7.23 27.48 5.98
N ILE A 624 8.52 27.15 5.90
CA ILE A 624 9.59 28.09 6.25
C ILE A 624 9.61 29.26 5.26
N LEU A 625 9.50 29.03 3.96
CA LEU A 625 9.44 30.09 2.96
C LEU A 625 8.21 31.00 3.17
N GLU A 626 7.06 30.43 3.49
CA GLU A 626 5.87 31.20 3.86
C GLU A 626 6.11 32.08 5.09
N LEU A 627 6.76 31.54 6.14
CA LEU A 627 7.11 32.30 7.34
C LEU A 627 8.11 33.43 7.06
N LEU A 628 9.07 33.21 6.18
CA LEU A 628 10.03 34.23 5.77
C LEU A 628 9.33 35.42 5.08
N ALA A 629 8.37 35.15 4.24
CA ALA A 629 7.54 36.19 3.62
C ALA A 629 6.62 36.89 4.64
N GLN A 630 5.94 36.14 5.51
CA GLN A 630 5.06 36.69 6.54
C GLN A 630 5.77 37.56 7.58
N ASN A 631 7.06 37.37 7.77
CA ASN A 631 7.91 38.15 8.70
C ASN A 631 8.76 39.21 8.01
N ASP A 632 8.44 39.54 6.77
CA ASP A 632 9.10 40.61 5.99
C ASP A 632 10.62 40.42 5.80
N ILE A 633 11.10 39.17 5.81
CA ILE A 633 12.52 38.85 5.57
C ILE A 633 12.74 38.65 4.06
N MET A 634 11.80 38.01 3.41
CA MET A 634 11.85 37.72 1.97
C MET A 634 10.59 38.29 1.31
N ASP A 635 10.75 38.82 0.09
CA ASP A 635 9.61 39.22 -0.72
C ASP A 635 8.66 38.06 -0.99
N GLU A 636 7.36 38.32 -0.96
CA GLU A 636 6.35 37.30 -1.24
C GLU A 636 6.51 36.69 -2.64
N ALA A 637 6.91 37.50 -3.63
CA ALA A 637 7.19 37.02 -4.98
C ALA A 637 8.38 36.06 -5.02
N GLU A 638 9.46 36.37 -4.29
CA GLU A 638 10.63 35.49 -4.16
C GLU A 638 10.28 34.19 -3.44
N ALA A 639 9.53 34.26 -2.34
CA ALA A 639 9.08 33.09 -1.60
C ALA A 639 8.21 32.15 -2.45
N ARG A 640 7.29 32.70 -3.23
CA ARG A 640 6.48 31.92 -4.17
C ARG A 640 7.31 31.30 -5.28
N ALA A 641 8.30 32.05 -5.84
CA ALA A 641 9.17 31.53 -6.87
C ALA A 641 10.04 30.37 -6.37
N LEU A 642 10.61 30.48 -5.17
CA LEU A 642 11.37 29.39 -4.54
C LEU A 642 10.49 28.20 -4.18
N THR A 643 9.28 28.42 -3.70
CA THR A 643 8.30 27.34 -3.44
C THR A 643 7.94 26.62 -4.73
N HIS A 644 7.68 27.35 -5.80
CA HIS A 644 7.39 26.77 -7.10
C HIS A 644 8.59 25.96 -7.64
N ALA A 645 9.79 26.52 -7.59
CA ALA A 645 10.99 25.82 -8.00
C ALA A 645 11.21 24.53 -7.19
N TYR A 646 11.05 24.62 -5.86
CA TYR A 646 11.18 23.49 -4.95
C TYR A 646 10.18 22.36 -5.25
N THR A 647 8.89 22.68 -5.39
CA THR A 647 7.85 21.69 -5.68
C THR A 647 8.02 21.09 -7.08
N THR A 648 8.40 21.88 -8.08
CA THR A 648 8.65 21.41 -9.45
C THR A 648 9.85 20.45 -9.50
N LEU A 649 10.95 20.79 -8.87
CA LEU A 649 12.16 19.96 -8.83
C LEU A 649 11.91 18.66 -8.02
N ARG A 650 11.15 18.72 -6.94
CA ARG A 650 10.79 17.53 -6.17
C ARG A 650 9.83 16.62 -6.92
N ASP A 651 8.86 17.18 -7.64
CA ASP A 651 7.95 16.40 -8.49
C ASP A 651 8.75 15.64 -9.56
N ALA A 652 9.70 16.31 -10.19
CA ALA A 652 10.61 15.66 -11.13
C ALA A 652 11.42 14.51 -10.50
N LEU A 653 11.93 14.69 -9.28
CA LEU A 653 12.63 13.61 -8.57
C LEU A 653 11.74 12.42 -8.25
N HIS A 654 10.49 12.66 -7.83
CA HIS A 654 9.52 11.59 -7.57
C HIS A 654 9.20 10.81 -8.85
N HIS A 655 8.98 11.50 -9.97
CA HIS A 655 8.73 10.85 -11.25
C HIS A 655 9.95 10.05 -11.74
N LEU A 656 11.16 10.59 -11.57
CA LEU A 656 12.38 9.84 -11.87
C LEU A 656 12.55 8.61 -10.98
N ALA A 657 12.20 8.70 -9.70
CA ALA A 657 12.22 7.55 -8.80
C ALA A 657 11.24 6.46 -9.23
N LEU A 658 10.01 6.83 -9.63
CA LEU A 658 9.03 5.90 -10.20
C LEU A 658 9.55 5.24 -11.48
N GLN A 659 10.43 5.92 -12.25
CA GLN A 659 11.07 5.39 -13.46
C GLN A 659 12.40 4.68 -13.18
N GLU A 660 12.79 4.49 -11.92
CA GLU A 660 14.09 3.93 -11.51
C GLU A 660 15.28 4.67 -12.18
N GLN A 661 15.10 5.97 -12.44
CA GLN A 661 16.11 6.82 -13.04
C GLN A 661 16.84 7.63 -11.96
N PRO A 662 18.14 7.86 -12.12
CA PRO A 662 18.87 8.78 -11.26
C PRO A 662 18.31 10.21 -11.38
N GLY A 663 18.52 11.04 -10.38
CA GLY A 663 18.03 12.43 -10.32
C GLY A 663 18.72 13.39 -11.31
N HIS A 664 19.05 12.94 -12.51
CA HIS A 664 19.75 13.68 -13.55
C HIS A 664 18.83 13.91 -14.76
N VAL A 665 18.78 15.14 -15.23
CA VAL A 665 17.98 15.54 -16.38
C VAL A 665 18.86 16.26 -17.43
N ALA A 666 18.27 16.67 -18.56
CA ALA A 666 18.95 17.43 -19.57
C ALA A 666 19.57 18.73 -18.99
N PRO A 667 20.72 19.20 -19.49
CA PRO A 667 21.43 20.33 -18.92
C PRO A 667 20.66 21.65 -18.98
N ASP A 668 19.70 21.77 -19.86
CA ASP A 668 18.80 22.93 -20.05
C ASP A 668 17.43 22.78 -19.34
N ALA A 669 17.18 21.63 -18.71
CA ALA A 669 15.95 21.41 -17.98
C ALA A 669 15.81 22.35 -16.78
N PHE A 670 14.57 22.79 -16.52
CA PHE A 670 14.25 23.68 -15.37
C PHE A 670 15.05 24.98 -15.34
N SER A 671 15.43 25.53 -16.49
CA SER A 671 16.28 26.73 -16.58
C SER A 671 15.67 27.91 -15.81
N GLN A 672 14.39 28.14 -15.91
CA GLN A 672 13.71 29.23 -15.20
C GLN A 672 13.77 29.05 -13.67
N GLU A 673 13.44 27.87 -13.19
CA GLU A 673 13.48 27.53 -11.76
C GLU A 673 14.92 27.65 -11.22
N ARG A 674 15.89 27.13 -11.96
CA ARG A 674 17.32 27.20 -11.61
C ARG A 674 17.84 28.61 -11.55
N GLU A 675 17.46 29.48 -12.49
CA GLU A 675 17.81 30.90 -12.48
C GLU A 675 17.25 31.63 -11.27
N GLN A 676 15.98 31.35 -10.90
CA GLN A 676 15.35 31.93 -9.72
C GLN A 676 16.07 31.49 -8.43
N VAL A 677 16.39 30.21 -8.29
CA VAL A 677 17.15 29.68 -7.14
C VAL A 677 18.56 30.30 -7.09
N SER A 678 19.24 30.35 -8.22
CA SER A 678 20.58 30.94 -8.30
C SER A 678 20.57 32.43 -7.99
N ALA A 679 19.58 33.18 -8.40
CA ALA A 679 19.41 34.60 -8.07
C ALA A 679 19.23 34.80 -6.55
N SER A 680 18.40 33.98 -5.90
CA SER A 680 18.22 34.00 -4.44
C SER A 680 19.51 33.57 -3.72
N TRP A 681 20.25 32.61 -4.24
CA TRP A 681 21.54 32.21 -3.69
C TRP A 681 22.55 33.37 -3.74
N GLN A 682 22.65 34.06 -4.86
CA GLN A 682 23.51 35.23 -5.00
C GLN A 682 23.13 36.37 -4.02
N LYS A 683 21.84 36.65 -3.92
CA LYS A 683 21.30 37.68 -3.01
C LYS A 683 21.62 37.38 -1.54
N TRP A 684 21.42 36.15 -1.07
CA TRP A 684 21.47 35.81 0.35
C TRP A 684 22.83 35.30 0.83
N LEU A 685 23.57 34.60 -0.01
CA LEU A 685 24.79 33.89 0.39
C LEU A 685 26.07 34.43 -0.27
N MET A 686 25.97 35.24 -1.30
CA MET A 686 27.13 35.81 -2.00
C MET A 686 27.23 37.33 -1.87
N ALA A 687 26.14 38.02 -1.58
CA ALA A 687 26.10 39.50 -1.51
C ALA A 687 26.78 40.07 -0.26
#